data_b657d51f01630572c333eff22621271d
#
_entry.id   b657d51f01630572c333eff22621271d
#
_cell.length_a   1.000
_cell.length_b   1.000
_cell.length_c   1.000
_cell.angle_alpha   90.00
_cell.angle_beta   90.00
_cell.angle_gamma   90.00
#
_symmetry.space_group_name_H-M   'P 1'
#
loop_
_entity.id
_entity.type
_entity.pdbx_description
1 polymer ?
#
loop_
_entity_poly.entity_id
_entity_poly.type
_entity_poly.pdbx_seq_one_letter_code
_entity_poly.pdbx_strand_id
1 'polypeptide(L)'
;MAAEKNVYRLQGLTCTNCAAKFEKNIRQIDTVEDVQLNFGASKLTVTGDASILQLEEAGAFDGIKVFPEKQRVIKQHIPFWKKRENQTTIASLILLLAGYGVSTSNGGNNWLSIALFLAAILIGGYSLMKEGLRNLSKLDFDMSTLMTIAVIGAALIGDWAEGAVVVFLFSVSEALESYSIDKARNSISSLIDIAPSTAIVLRGGKEFEVDVENLQINDVILIKPGQKIAMDGEVIQGDSSVNQAAITGESVPVHKVLGDEVFAGTLNEEGSLQVRVTKLAEDTTIAKIIHLVEEAQAEKAPTQQFVDRFAKYYTPAILVISLLIMVIPPLTMGGLWGEWFYKGLVVLVVGCPCALVISTPIAIVTAIGNAARNGVLIKGGIHLEETGQIKVIAFDKTGTLTEGRPEVTDIISVSSMTEDEVLLQAASIEKFSQHPLASSIMRAAEKLTDSLIEVENFQSITGKGAKAVIDGQLVHVGSPNLYREMSPLGSSFEQQILDLQQQGKTVMMVWSEKGLNGIIAVADQVRKSSLSIIQKLYTIGIEKTVMLTGDNHSTAKAIGQQLGLSEVKAELLPHEKVQMIKSLRQYGKVAMVGDGVNDAPALATANVGIAMGGAGTDTALETADIALMADDLEKLPYTIKLSKRTKQVILQNISIALGLKVLALLLIIPGWLTLWMAVMADMGATVIVVLNSLRLMRNNV
;
A
#
# COMPACT_ATOMS: atom_id res chain seq x y z
N MET A 1 -16.84 -21.88 19.99
CA MET A 1 -15.93 -22.19 18.86
C MET A 1 -15.72 -20.89 18.12
N ALA A 2 -14.49 -20.49 17.86
CA ALA A 2 -14.27 -19.33 17.00
C ALA A 2 -14.81 -19.69 15.61
N ALA A 3 -15.65 -18.83 15.01
CA ALA A 3 -16.20 -19.06 13.69
C ALA A 3 -15.05 -19.14 12.67
N GLU A 4 -15.08 -20.16 11.83
CA GLU A 4 -14.01 -20.41 10.84
C GLU A 4 -14.03 -19.28 9.79
N LYS A 5 -12.86 -18.66 9.58
CA LYS A 5 -12.69 -17.57 8.65
C LYS A 5 -12.18 -18.13 7.33
N ASN A 6 -13.01 -18.17 6.31
CA ASN A 6 -12.71 -18.69 4.99
C ASN A 6 -12.47 -17.56 4.00
N VAL A 7 -11.40 -17.68 3.21
CA VAL A 7 -11.01 -16.68 2.22
C VAL A 7 -11.13 -17.26 0.82
N TYR A 8 -11.70 -16.45 -0.09
CA TYR A 8 -11.96 -16.82 -1.47
C TYR A 8 -11.46 -15.76 -2.44
N ARG A 9 -11.02 -16.18 -3.61
CA ARG A 9 -10.73 -15.28 -4.76
C ARG A 9 -11.93 -15.20 -5.69
N LEU A 10 -12.19 -14.00 -6.20
CA LEU A 10 -13.33 -13.73 -7.06
C LEU A 10 -12.89 -13.44 -8.50
N GLN A 11 -13.67 -13.92 -9.47
CA GLN A 11 -13.55 -13.56 -10.88
C GLN A 11 -14.89 -13.07 -11.39
N GLY A 12 -14.88 -12.05 -12.28
CA GLY A 12 -16.10 -11.49 -12.84
C GLY A 12 -16.66 -10.29 -12.07
N LEU A 13 -15.98 -9.79 -11.03
CA LEU A 13 -16.42 -8.62 -10.26
C LEU A 13 -16.06 -7.34 -11.03
N THR A 14 -17.03 -6.74 -11.71
CA THR A 14 -16.83 -5.68 -12.71
C THR A 14 -16.96 -4.26 -12.15
N CYS A 15 -17.77 -4.04 -11.11
CA CYS A 15 -18.03 -2.70 -10.58
C CYS A 15 -18.13 -2.66 -9.04
N THR A 16 -17.92 -1.47 -8.46
CA THR A 16 -18.02 -1.26 -6.99
C THR A 16 -19.43 -1.48 -6.46
N ASN A 17 -20.46 -1.13 -7.24
CA ASN A 17 -21.86 -1.37 -6.88
C ASN A 17 -22.18 -2.88 -6.91
N CYS A 18 -21.62 -3.61 -7.89
CA CYS A 18 -21.73 -5.08 -7.96
C CYS A 18 -21.12 -5.73 -6.72
N ALA A 19 -19.96 -5.22 -6.29
CA ALA A 19 -19.28 -5.68 -5.07
C ALA A 19 -20.15 -5.48 -3.82
N ALA A 20 -20.67 -4.27 -3.61
CA ALA A 20 -21.53 -3.96 -2.46
C ALA A 20 -22.81 -4.81 -2.44
N LYS A 21 -23.37 -5.07 -3.62
CA LYS A 21 -24.56 -5.92 -3.78
C LYS A 21 -24.25 -7.39 -3.50
N PHE A 22 -23.13 -7.88 -3.99
CA PHE A 22 -22.65 -9.23 -3.71
C PHE A 22 -22.45 -9.46 -2.21
N GLU A 23 -21.76 -8.55 -1.55
CA GLU A 23 -21.55 -8.55 -0.11
C GLU A 23 -22.89 -8.57 0.66
N LYS A 24 -23.86 -7.71 0.27
CA LYS A 24 -25.18 -7.65 0.85
C LYS A 24 -25.95 -8.96 0.67
N ASN A 25 -25.84 -9.61 -0.50
CA ASN A 25 -26.51 -10.89 -0.74
C ASN A 25 -25.91 -12.02 0.11
N ILE A 26 -24.59 -12.05 0.29
CA ILE A 26 -23.91 -13.04 1.13
C ILE A 26 -24.29 -12.86 2.61
N ARG A 27 -24.40 -11.62 3.09
CA ARG A 27 -24.87 -11.33 4.47
C ARG A 27 -26.30 -11.84 4.75
N GLN A 28 -27.07 -12.17 3.73
CA GLN A 28 -28.43 -12.73 3.86
C GLN A 28 -28.43 -14.26 3.95
N ILE A 29 -27.29 -14.92 3.87
CA ILE A 29 -27.15 -16.37 4.05
C ILE A 29 -27.13 -16.65 5.55
N ASP A 30 -28.08 -17.45 6.04
CA ASP A 30 -28.29 -17.68 7.47
C ASP A 30 -27.05 -18.24 8.23
N THR A 31 -26.15 -18.91 7.52
CA THR A 31 -24.94 -19.52 8.07
C THR A 31 -23.73 -18.60 8.09
N VAL A 32 -23.84 -17.36 7.56
CA VAL A 32 -22.78 -16.37 7.51
C VAL A 32 -22.93 -15.36 8.64
N GLU A 33 -21.92 -15.25 9.49
CA GLU A 33 -21.89 -14.31 10.61
C GLU A 33 -21.37 -12.93 10.17
N ASP A 34 -20.30 -12.90 9.37
CA ASP A 34 -19.75 -11.68 8.80
C ASP A 34 -19.15 -11.93 7.41
N VAL A 35 -19.15 -10.90 6.59
CA VAL A 35 -18.53 -10.92 5.26
C VAL A 35 -17.83 -9.61 4.98
N GLN A 36 -16.61 -9.72 4.47
CA GLN A 36 -15.82 -8.59 4.03
C GLN A 36 -15.37 -8.82 2.59
N LEU A 37 -15.74 -7.92 1.69
CA LEU A 37 -15.38 -7.98 0.30
C LEU A 37 -14.35 -6.91 -0.03
N ASN A 38 -13.17 -7.35 -0.43
CA ASN A 38 -12.14 -6.49 -0.99
C ASN A 38 -12.31 -6.40 -2.51
N PHE A 39 -12.94 -5.32 -2.98
CA PHE A 39 -13.18 -5.10 -4.41
C PHE A 39 -11.88 -4.96 -5.19
N GLY A 40 -10.89 -4.24 -4.66
CA GLY A 40 -9.59 -4.00 -5.31
C GLY A 40 -8.82 -5.29 -5.56
N ALA A 41 -8.71 -6.13 -4.55
CA ALA A 41 -8.02 -7.42 -4.59
C ALA A 41 -8.85 -8.55 -5.21
N SER A 42 -10.16 -8.34 -5.46
CA SER A 42 -11.10 -9.39 -5.85
C SER A 42 -11.12 -10.56 -4.85
N LYS A 43 -11.12 -10.25 -3.55
CA LYS A 43 -11.01 -11.20 -2.45
C LYS A 43 -12.24 -11.10 -1.54
N LEU A 44 -12.77 -12.24 -1.13
CA LEU A 44 -13.92 -12.36 -0.25
C LEU A 44 -13.52 -13.10 1.00
N THR A 45 -13.75 -12.52 2.15
CA THR A 45 -13.57 -13.17 3.45
C THR A 45 -14.94 -13.40 4.07
N VAL A 46 -15.26 -14.64 4.36
CA VAL A 46 -16.52 -15.06 4.99
C VAL A 46 -16.21 -15.66 6.34
N THR A 47 -16.88 -15.17 7.37
CA THR A 47 -16.88 -15.76 8.71
C THR A 47 -18.16 -16.56 8.87
N GLY A 48 -18.04 -17.87 9.07
CA GLY A 48 -19.17 -18.80 9.08
C GLY A 48 -19.03 -19.88 8.00
N ASP A 49 -20.09 -20.68 7.82
CA ASP A 49 -20.10 -21.80 6.88
C ASP A 49 -20.95 -21.44 5.65
N ALA A 50 -20.30 -21.27 4.50
CA ALA A 50 -20.97 -21.06 3.22
C ALA A 50 -20.27 -21.86 2.12
N SER A 51 -21.04 -22.67 1.39
CA SER A 51 -20.52 -23.41 0.24
C SER A 51 -20.22 -22.48 -0.94
N ILE A 52 -19.23 -22.85 -1.76
CA ILE A 52 -18.88 -22.10 -2.99
C ILE A 52 -20.12 -21.92 -3.89
N LEU A 53 -20.99 -22.90 -3.97
CA LEU A 53 -22.23 -22.84 -4.75
C LEU A 53 -23.18 -21.73 -4.24
N GLN A 54 -23.37 -21.61 -2.94
CA GLN A 54 -24.19 -20.55 -2.34
C GLN A 54 -23.58 -19.16 -2.58
N LEU A 55 -22.24 -19.04 -2.51
CA LEU A 55 -21.55 -17.81 -2.79
C LEU A 55 -21.67 -17.44 -4.30
N GLU A 56 -21.54 -18.39 -5.21
CA GLU A 56 -21.74 -18.15 -6.65
C GLU A 56 -23.20 -17.80 -6.97
N GLU A 57 -24.19 -18.41 -6.30
CA GLU A 57 -25.59 -18.05 -6.43
C GLU A 57 -25.87 -16.61 -5.98
N ALA A 58 -25.25 -16.18 -4.86
CA ALA A 58 -25.33 -14.79 -4.42
C ALA A 58 -24.72 -13.80 -5.43
N GLY A 59 -23.75 -14.25 -6.23
CA GLY A 59 -23.06 -13.50 -7.30
C GLY A 59 -23.59 -13.75 -8.72
N ALA A 60 -24.63 -14.57 -8.89
CA ALA A 60 -25.14 -14.97 -10.22
C ALA A 60 -25.66 -13.81 -11.07
N PHE A 61 -25.96 -12.66 -10.47
CA PHE A 61 -26.43 -11.46 -11.18
C PHE A 61 -25.33 -10.83 -12.06
N ASP A 62 -24.04 -10.99 -11.70
CA ASP A 62 -22.87 -10.44 -12.41
C ASP A 62 -21.93 -11.56 -12.92
N GLY A 63 -22.37 -12.83 -12.80
CA GLY A 63 -21.57 -13.97 -13.22
C GLY A 63 -20.30 -14.18 -12.41
N ILE A 64 -20.32 -13.78 -11.14
CA ILE A 64 -19.18 -13.88 -10.24
C ILE A 64 -18.85 -15.35 -9.99
N LYS A 65 -17.58 -15.71 -10.19
CA LYS A 65 -17.02 -17.03 -9.88
C LYS A 65 -16.20 -16.94 -8.62
N VAL A 66 -16.33 -17.97 -7.76
CA VAL A 66 -15.67 -18.04 -6.46
C VAL A 66 -14.70 -19.20 -6.44
N PHE A 67 -13.45 -18.91 -6.10
CA PHE A 67 -12.35 -19.89 -6.03
C PHE A 67 -11.75 -19.91 -4.62
N PRO A 68 -11.31 -21.06 -4.11
CA PRO A 68 -10.51 -21.12 -2.88
C PRO A 68 -9.26 -20.25 -2.99
N GLU A 69 -8.80 -19.65 -1.88
CA GLU A 69 -7.64 -18.73 -1.87
C GLU A 69 -6.38 -19.34 -2.48
N LYS A 70 -6.12 -20.64 -2.19
CA LYS A 70 -4.93 -21.36 -2.65
C LYS A 70 -4.98 -21.74 -4.14
N GLN A 71 -6.13 -21.60 -4.81
CA GLN A 71 -6.24 -21.94 -6.21
C GLN A 71 -5.78 -20.75 -7.08
N ARG A 72 -4.66 -20.90 -7.79
CA ARG A 72 -4.23 -19.90 -8.78
C ARG A 72 -5.28 -19.79 -9.87
N VAL A 73 -5.96 -18.68 -9.91
CA VAL A 73 -6.88 -18.33 -11.01
C VAL A 73 -6.02 -17.89 -12.18
N ILE A 74 -5.81 -18.78 -13.15
CA ILE A 74 -5.15 -18.42 -14.41
C ILE A 74 -6.06 -17.41 -15.11
N LYS A 75 -5.71 -16.13 -15.07
CA LYS A 75 -6.38 -15.08 -15.85
C LYS A 75 -6.19 -15.41 -17.33
N GLN A 76 -7.15 -16.09 -17.95
CA GLN A 76 -7.20 -16.15 -19.40
C GLN A 76 -7.35 -14.71 -19.91
N HIS A 77 -6.37 -14.24 -20.63
CA HIS A 77 -6.41 -12.93 -21.28
C HIS A 77 -7.45 -13.02 -22.43
N ILE A 78 -8.74 -12.82 -22.07
CA ILE A 78 -9.81 -12.77 -23.06
C ILE A 78 -9.64 -11.43 -23.82
N PRO A 79 -9.33 -11.48 -25.14
CA PRO A 79 -9.23 -10.27 -25.93
C PRO A 79 -10.50 -9.43 -25.81
N PHE A 80 -10.36 -8.10 -25.80
CA PHE A 80 -11.45 -7.14 -25.64
C PHE A 80 -12.68 -7.48 -26.53
N TRP A 81 -12.47 -7.88 -27.77
CA TRP A 81 -13.51 -8.24 -28.74
C TRP A 81 -14.28 -9.54 -28.43
N LYS A 82 -13.74 -10.42 -27.58
CA LYS A 82 -14.38 -11.69 -27.20
C LYS A 82 -15.20 -11.59 -25.91
N LYS A 83 -15.12 -10.48 -25.16
CA LYS A 83 -16.00 -10.25 -24.02
C LYS A 83 -17.43 -10.07 -24.54
N ARG A 84 -18.39 -10.83 -23.98
CA ARG A 84 -19.81 -10.85 -24.40
C ARG A 84 -20.45 -9.46 -24.36
N GLU A 85 -20.10 -8.67 -23.36
CA GLU A 85 -20.57 -7.29 -23.18
C GLU A 85 -20.16 -6.38 -24.34
N ASN A 86 -18.91 -6.51 -24.83
CA ASN A 86 -18.43 -5.71 -25.96
C ASN A 86 -19.07 -6.16 -27.29
N GLN A 87 -19.39 -7.45 -27.43
CA GLN A 87 -20.09 -7.95 -28.61
C GLN A 87 -21.52 -7.41 -28.69
N THR A 88 -22.23 -7.37 -27.54
CA THR A 88 -23.59 -6.78 -27.50
C THR A 88 -23.56 -5.28 -27.75
N THR A 89 -22.54 -4.55 -27.29
CA THR A 89 -22.32 -3.12 -27.57
C THR A 89 -22.09 -2.88 -29.07
N ILE A 90 -21.25 -3.70 -29.73
CA ILE A 90 -21.01 -3.60 -31.17
C ILE A 90 -22.28 -3.91 -31.96
N ALA A 91 -23.02 -4.95 -31.57
CA ALA A 91 -24.28 -5.30 -32.21
C ALA A 91 -25.32 -4.17 -32.09
N SER A 92 -25.41 -3.54 -30.88
CA SER A 92 -26.26 -2.39 -30.63
C SER A 92 -25.90 -1.20 -31.55
N LEU A 93 -24.58 -0.93 -31.72
CA LEU A 93 -24.13 0.13 -32.64
C LEU A 93 -24.55 -0.12 -34.07
N ILE A 94 -24.38 -1.35 -34.56
CA ILE A 94 -24.78 -1.70 -35.94
C ILE A 94 -26.29 -1.51 -36.15
N LEU A 95 -27.11 -1.96 -35.20
CA LEU A 95 -28.56 -1.78 -35.24
C LEU A 95 -28.97 -0.31 -35.12
N LEU A 96 -28.31 0.47 -34.30
CA LEU A 96 -28.50 1.91 -34.15
C LEU A 96 -28.23 2.64 -35.47
N LEU A 97 -27.09 2.38 -36.11
CA LEU A 97 -26.71 2.97 -37.37
C LEU A 97 -27.68 2.55 -38.53
N ALA A 98 -28.08 1.29 -38.55
CA ALA A 98 -29.09 0.80 -39.49
C ALA A 98 -30.44 1.50 -39.25
N GLY A 99 -30.85 1.67 -37.99
CA GLY A 99 -32.08 2.40 -37.64
C GLY A 99 -32.07 3.85 -38.12
N TYR A 100 -30.96 4.57 -37.94
CA TYR A 100 -30.77 5.92 -38.45
C TYR A 100 -30.77 5.97 -39.99
N GLY A 101 -30.11 5.00 -40.66
CA GLY A 101 -30.10 4.90 -42.11
C GLY A 101 -31.49 4.71 -42.71
N VAL A 102 -32.31 3.86 -42.06
CA VAL A 102 -33.72 3.65 -42.48
C VAL A 102 -34.59 4.88 -42.17
N SER A 103 -34.39 5.52 -41.02
CA SER A 103 -35.10 6.71 -40.58
C SER A 103 -34.89 7.90 -41.55
N THR A 104 -33.65 8.10 -42.03
CA THR A 104 -33.32 9.18 -42.97
C THR A 104 -33.81 8.91 -44.39
N SER A 105 -33.86 7.63 -44.81
CA SER A 105 -34.28 7.26 -46.17
C SER A 105 -35.81 7.18 -46.36
N ASN A 106 -36.58 6.79 -45.32
CA ASN A 106 -37.99 6.49 -45.40
C ASN A 106 -38.93 7.43 -44.61
N GLY A 107 -38.39 8.56 -44.07
CA GLY A 107 -39.15 9.48 -43.22
C GLY A 107 -39.22 9.00 -41.76
N GLY A 108 -38.98 9.92 -40.80
CA GLY A 108 -38.58 9.72 -39.40
C GLY A 108 -39.25 8.64 -38.55
N ASN A 109 -40.51 8.27 -38.74
CA ASN A 109 -41.23 7.30 -37.88
C ASN A 109 -41.75 6.08 -38.65
N ASN A 110 -40.87 5.42 -39.40
CA ASN A 110 -41.22 4.14 -40.02
C ASN A 110 -41.14 3.01 -39.00
N TRP A 111 -42.11 2.06 -39.05
CA TRP A 111 -42.14 0.90 -38.15
C TRP A 111 -40.82 0.08 -38.15
N LEU A 112 -40.11 0.06 -39.30
CA LEU A 112 -38.83 -0.63 -39.44
C LEU A 112 -37.70 0.07 -38.64
N SER A 113 -37.65 1.42 -38.66
CA SER A 113 -36.66 2.16 -37.85
C SER A 113 -36.93 1.99 -36.36
N ILE A 114 -38.19 2.01 -35.91
CA ILE A 114 -38.58 1.76 -34.53
C ILE A 114 -38.20 0.34 -34.11
N ALA A 115 -38.43 -0.66 -34.94
CA ALA A 115 -38.06 -2.05 -34.66
C ALA A 115 -36.54 -2.23 -34.52
N LEU A 116 -35.72 -1.52 -35.34
CA LEU A 116 -34.25 -1.53 -35.24
C LEU A 116 -33.74 -0.84 -33.96
N PHE A 117 -34.32 0.32 -33.60
CA PHE A 117 -34.00 0.99 -32.35
C PHE A 117 -34.41 0.17 -31.14
N LEU A 118 -35.57 -0.46 -31.14
CA LEU A 118 -36.01 -1.38 -30.08
C LEU A 118 -35.08 -2.58 -29.97
N ALA A 119 -34.66 -3.17 -31.11
CA ALA A 119 -33.68 -4.26 -31.09
C ALA A 119 -32.31 -3.82 -30.52
N ALA A 120 -31.86 -2.59 -30.85
CA ALA A 120 -30.65 -2.00 -30.30
C ALA A 120 -30.74 -1.84 -28.76
N ILE A 121 -31.91 -1.34 -28.27
CA ILE A 121 -32.18 -1.19 -26.83
C ILE A 121 -32.18 -2.55 -26.15
N LEU A 122 -32.86 -3.55 -26.71
CA LEU A 122 -32.98 -4.88 -26.09
C LEU A 122 -31.64 -5.63 -26.09
N ILE A 123 -30.86 -5.56 -27.15
CA ILE A 123 -29.57 -6.28 -27.27
C ILE A 123 -28.50 -5.57 -26.47
N GLY A 124 -28.33 -4.25 -26.61
CA GLY A 124 -27.34 -3.46 -25.89
C GLY A 124 -27.68 -3.23 -24.43
N GLY A 125 -28.97 -3.05 -24.13
CA GLY A 125 -29.48 -2.74 -22.81
C GLY A 125 -29.95 -3.94 -21.97
N TYR A 126 -29.80 -5.16 -22.45
CA TYR A 126 -30.33 -6.35 -21.74
C TYR A 126 -29.85 -6.44 -20.28
N SER A 127 -28.57 -6.31 -20.06
CA SER A 127 -27.96 -6.34 -18.72
C SER A 127 -28.48 -5.18 -17.87
N LEU A 128 -28.43 -3.95 -18.41
CA LEU A 128 -28.89 -2.73 -17.77
C LEU A 128 -30.37 -2.82 -17.36
N MET A 129 -31.25 -3.22 -18.27
CA MET A 129 -32.69 -3.29 -18.01
C MET A 129 -33.04 -4.41 -17.01
N LYS A 130 -32.41 -5.58 -17.14
CA LYS A 130 -32.59 -6.68 -16.18
C LYS A 130 -32.21 -6.26 -14.78
N GLU A 131 -31.10 -5.57 -14.62
CA GLU A 131 -30.63 -5.10 -13.34
C GLU A 131 -31.47 -3.93 -12.82
N GLY A 132 -31.73 -2.94 -13.63
CA GLY A 132 -32.54 -1.78 -13.27
C GLY A 132 -33.97 -2.15 -12.83
N LEU A 133 -34.66 -3.03 -13.55
CA LEU A 133 -36.00 -3.52 -13.16
C LEU A 133 -35.95 -4.31 -11.85
N ARG A 134 -34.94 -5.15 -11.66
CA ARG A 134 -34.75 -5.90 -10.42
C ARG A 134 -34.50 -4.97 -9.22
N ASN A 135 -33.68 -3.92 -9.42
CA ASN A 135 -33.36 -2.96 -8.37
C ASN A 135 -34.57 -2.05 -8.06
N LEU A 136 -35.33 -1.67 -9.11
CA LEU A 136 -36.57 -0.93 -8.96
C LEU A 136 -37.60 -1.70 -8.12
N SER A 137 -37.71 -3.03 -8.30
CA SER A 137 -38.61 -3.87 -7.49
C SER A 137 -38.20 -3.93 -6.02
N LYS A 138 -36.93 -3.63 -5.70
CA LYS A 138 -36.40 -3.58 -4.33
C LYS A 138 -36.30 -2.16 -3.76
N LEU A 139 -36.76 -1.15 -4.51
CA LEU A 139 -36.60 0.28 -4.20
C LEU A 139 -35.13 0.68 -3.99
N ASP A 140 -34.23 0.06 -4.70
CA ASP A 140 -32.78 0.34 -4.70
C ASP A 140 -32.47 1.23 -5.92
N PHE A 141 -32.23 2.51 -5.66
CA PHE A 141 -32.06 3.52 -6.72
C PHE A 141 -30.58 3.71 -7.05
N ASP A 142 -30.05 2.83 -7.86
CA ASP A 142 -28.72 2.90 -8.44
C ASP A 142 -28.71 3.47 -9.86
N MET A 143 -27.51 3.52 -10.46
CA MET A 143 -27.31 4.01 -11.82
C MET A 143 -28.12 3.21 -12.84
N SER A 144 -28.16 1.88 -12.72
CA SER A 144 -28.89 1.01 -13.64
C SER A 144 -30.40 1.27 -13.59
N THR A 145 -30.92 1.55 -12.38
CA THR A 145 -32.33 1.91 -12.17
C THR A 145 -32.67 3.24 -12.84
N LEU A 146 -31.86 4.29 -12.63
CA LEU A 146 -32.09 5.62 -13.21
C LEU A 146 -32.05 5.57 -14.73
N MET A 147 -31.07 4.87 -15.32
CA MET A 147 -30.95 4.71 -16.75
C MET A 147 -32.08 3.88 -17.34
N THR A 148 -32.53 2.83 -16.66
CA THR A 148 -33.69 2.03 -17.10
C THR A 148 -34.96 2.86 -17.13
N ILE A 149 -35.19 3.70 -16.09
CA ILE A 149 -36.33 4.64 -16.09
C ILE A 149 -36.22 5.62 -17.24
N ALA A 150 -35.02 6.16 -17.52
CA ALA A 150 -34.80 7.11 -18.60
C ALA A 150 -35.09 6.49 -20.00
N VAL A 151 -34.59 5.26 -20.23
CA VAL A 151 -34.80 4.54 -21.50
C VAL A 151 -36.27 4.18 -21.70
N ILE A 152 -36.96 3.66 -20.67
CA ILE A 152 -38.40 3.37 -20.72
C ILE A 152 -39.18 4.67 -20.93
N GLY A 153 -38.83 5.76 -20.26
CA GLY A 153 -39.46 7.05 -20.40
C GLY A 153 -39.29 7.63 -21.82
N ALA A 154 -38.12 7.54 -22.42
CA ALA A 154 -37.87 7.94 -23.81
C ALA A 154 -38.74 7.13 -24.80
N ALA A 155 -38.85 5.82 -24.58
CA ALA A 155 -39.71 4.95 -25.37
C ALA A 155 -41.20 5.33 -25.24
N LEU A 156 -41.69 5.68 -24.05
CA LEU A 156 -43.07 6.09 -23.78
C LEU A 156 -43.45 7.41 -24.50
N ILE A 157 -42.53 8.35 -24.66
CA ILE A 157 -42.76 9.60 -25.39
C ILE A 157 -42.54 9.44 -26.90
N GLY A 158 -42.18 8.23 -27.38
CA GLY A 158 -41.96 7.93 -28.78
C GLY A 158 -40.56 8.25 -29.29
N ASP A 159 -39.61 8.58 -28.41
CA ASP A 159 -38.24 8.94 -28.81
C ASP A 159 -37.30 7.73 -28.74
N TRP A 160 -37.60 6.75 -29.59
CA TRP A 160 -36.87 5.47 -29.66
C TRP A 160 -35.39 5.63 -30.04
N ALA A 161 -35.10 6.63 -30.91
CA ALA A 161 -33.75 6.89 -31.37
C ALA A 161 -32.85 7.36 -30.20
N GLU A 162 -33.32 8.34 -29.40
CA GLU A 162 -32.55 8.79 -28.23
C GLU A 162 -32.41 7.68 -27.18
N GLY A 163 -33.48 6.91 -26.94
CA GLY A 163 -33.39 5.75 -26.00
C GLY A 163 -32.32 4.74 -26.44
N ALA A 164 -32.22 4.45 -27.76
CA ALA A 164 -31.21 3.54 -28.29
C ALA A 164 -29.78 4.12 -28.18
N VAL A 165 -29.61 5.42 -28.44
CA VAL A 165 -28.31 6.12 -28.26
C VAL A 165 -27.88 6.09 -26.79
N VAL A 166 -28.82 6.37 -25.88
CA VAL A 166 -28.53 6.33 -24.43
C VAL A 166 -28.01 4.94 -23.98
N VAL A 167 -28.71 3.87 -24.43
CA VAL A 167 -28.27 2.49 -24.12
C VAL A 167 -26.89 2.18 -24.68
N PHE A 168 -26.66 2.54 -25.95
CA PHE A 168 -25.35 2.34 -26.59
C PHE A 168 -24.24 3.08 -25.85
N LEU A 169 -24.42 4.37 -25.57
CA LEU A 169 -23.46 5.19 -24.86
C LEU A 169 -23.19 4.66 -23.45
N PHE A 170 -24.24 4.24 -22.75
CA PHE A 170 -24.11 3.63 -21.45
C PHE A 170 -23.25 2.36 -21.48
N SER A 171 -23.53 1.46 -22.46
CA SER A 171 -22.72 0.22 -22.60
C SER A 171 -21.25 0.52 -22.93
N VAL A 172 -20.96 1.58 -23.69
CA VAL A 172 -19.60 2.06 -23.94
C VAL A 172 -18.97 2.57 -22.65
N SER A 173 -19.73 3.33 -21.83
CA SER A 173 -19.25 3.84 -20.54
C SER A 173 -18.87 2.71 -19.61
N GLU A 174 -19.71 1.69 -19.46
CA GLU A 174 -19.48 0.51 -18.63
C GLU A 174 -18.24 -0.28 -19.09
N ALA A 175 -18.07 -0.45 -20.41
CA ALA A 175 -16.89 -1.09 -20.99
C ALA A 175 -15.61 -0.30 -20.72
N LEU A 176 -15.64 1.04 -20.80
CA LEU A 176 -14.50 1.91 -20.47
C LEU A 176 -14.19 1.91 -18.98
N GLU A 177 -15.19 1.90 -18.12
CA GLU A 177 -15.04 1.77 -16.68
C GLU A 177 -14.35 0.46 -16.30
N SER A 178 -14.88 -0.67 -16.78
CA SER A 178 -14.30 -2.00 -16.57
C SER A 178 -12.85 -2.06 -17.06
N TYR A 179 -12.56 -1.55 -18.25
CA TYR A 179 -11.20 -1.48 -18.79
C TYR A 179 -10.27 -0.65 -17.91
N SER A 180 -10.74 0.46 -17.38
CA SER A 180 -9.94 1.39 -16.56
C SER A 180 -9.60 0.79 -15.20
N ILE A 181 -10.58 0.11 -14.58
CA ILE A 181 -10.41 -0.63 -13.33
C ILE A 181 -9.45 -1.79 -13.55
N ASP A 182 -9.63 -2.57 -14.61
CA ASP A 182 -8.72 -3.68 -14.96
C ASP A 182 -7.29 -3.17 -15.19
N LYS A 183 -7.12 -2.03 -15.84
CA LYS A 183 -5.80 -1.42 -16.05
C LYS A 183 -5.15 -0.95 -14.74
N ALA A 184 -5.92 -0.34 -13.84
CA ALA A 184 -5.43 0.04 -12.52
C ALA A 184 -5.03 -1.20 -11.68
N ARG A 185 -5.86 -2.26 -11.69
CA ARG A 185 -5.57 -3.54 -11.02
C ARG A 185 -4.36 -4.27 -11.62
N ASN A 186 -4.22 -4.26 -12.95
CA ASN A 186 -3.09 -4.92 -13.61
C ASN A 186 -1.74 -4.28 -13.24
N SER A 187 -1.73 -3.02 -12.83
CA SER A 187 -0.54 -2.38 -12.28
C SER A 187 -0.04 -3.05 -10.99
N ILE A 188 -0.95 -3.64 -10.23
CA ILE A 188 -0.64 -4.41 -9.01
C ILE A 188 -0.42 -5.88 -9.35
N SER A 189 -1.22 -6.46 -10.26
CA SER A 189 -1.03 -7.84 -10.71
C SER A 189 0.35 -8.08 -11.34
N SER A 190 0.97 -7.06 -11.94
CA SER A 190 2.33 -7.18 -12.46
C SER A 190 3.39 -7.41 -11.37
N LEU A 191 3.07 -7.15 -10.10
CA LEU A 191 3.90 -7.54 -8.95
C LEU A 191 3.75 -9.04 -8.63
N ILE A 192 2.57 -9.61 -8.90
CA ILE A 192 2.28 -11.03 -8.65
C ILE A 192 3.01 -11.93 -9.67
N ASP A 193 3.11 -11.50 -10.93
CA ASP A 193 3.75 -12.25 -12.00
C ASP A 193 5.30 -12.14 -12.02
N ILE A 194 5.88 -11.57 -10.96
CA ILE A 194 7.33 -11.35 -10.87
C ILE A 194 8.07 -12.65 -10.56
N ALA A 195 7.56 -13.49 -9.65
CA ALA A 195 8.21 -14.74 -9.27
C ALA A 195 7.85 -15.89 -10.24
N PRO A 196 8.83 -16.77 -10.60
CA PRO A 196 8.57 -17.96 -11.40
C PRO A 196 7.62 -18.92 -10.69
N SER A 197 6.89 -19.73 -11.46
CA SER A 197 6.00 -20.78 -10.93
C SER A 197 6.74 -22.10 -10.66
N THR A 198 7.92 -22.29 -11.26
CA THR A 198 8.76 -23.50 -11.11
C THR A 198 10.17 -23.13 -10.68
N ALA A 199 10.85 -24.03 -10.03
CA ALA A 199 12.25 -23.93 -9.65
C ALA A 199 13.02 -25.22 -9.99
N ILE A 200 14.32 -25.09 -10.22
CA ILE A 200 15.22 -26.25 -10.41
C ILE A 200 15.77 -26.63 -9.04
N VAL A 201 15.37 -27.81 -8.55
CA VAL A 201 15.81 -28.35 -7.25
C VAL A 201 16.93 -29.37 -7.45
N LEU A 202 17.94 -29.29 -6.62
CA LEU A 202 19.04 -30.25 -6.55
C LEU A 202 18.74 -31.32 -5.50
N ARG A 203 18.43 -32.55 -5.93
CA ARG A 203 18.23 -33.68 -5.03
C ARG A 203 19.17 -34.85 -5.46
N GLY A 204 20.07 -35.24 -4.56
CA GLY A 204 21.04 -36.29 -4.84
C GLY A 204 21.97 -36.00 -6.04
N GLY A 205 22.30 -34.74 -6.28
CA GLY A 205 23.16 -34.31 -7.40
C GLY A 205 22.48 -34.26 -8.78
N LYS A 206 21.16 -34.44 -8.84
CA LYS A 206 20.36 -34.31 -10.07
C LYS A 206 19.43 -33.13 -10.03
N GLU A 207 19.24 -32.49 -11.18
CA GLU A 207 18.33 -31.37 -11.36
C GLU A 207 16.90 -31.86 -11.63
N PHE A 208 15.92 -31.34 -10.88
CA PHE A 208 14.49 -31.60 -11.07
C PHE A 208 13.75 -30.28 -11.16
N GLU A 209 12.87 -30.13 -12.12
CA GLU A 209 11.95 -29.00 -12.16
C GLU A 209 10.72 -29.29 -11.27
N VAL A 210 10.44 -28.43 -10.31
CA VAL A 210 9.39 -28.61 -9.31
C VAL A 210 8.57 -27.34 -9.22
N ASP A 211 7.25 -27.46 -9.09
CA ASP A 211 6.39 -26.31 -8.82
C ASP A 211 6.74 -25.69 -7.46
N VAL A 212 6.79 -24.36 -7.40
CA VAL A 212 7.17 -23.60 -6.22
C VAL A 212 6.30 -23.95 -4.99
N GLU A 213 5.02 -24.27 -5.20
CA GLU A 213 4.09 -24.69 -4.14
C GLU A 213 4.46 -26.04 -3.48
N ASN A 214 5.26 -26.86 -4.15
CA ASN A 214 5.71 -28.17 -3.66
C ASN A 214 7.11 -28.13 -3.03
N LEU A 215 7.75 -26.95 -2.97
CA LEU A 215 9.05 -26.78 -2.33
C LEU A 215 8.92 -26.78 -0.81
N GLN A 216 9.93 -27.34 -0.15
CA GLN A 216 10.01 -27.41 1.30
C GLN A 216 11.19 -26.56 1.83
N ILE A 217 11.10 -26.15 3.07
CA ILE A 217 12.23 -25.50 3.76
C ILE A 217 13.41 -26.48 3.77
N ASN A 218 14.62 -25.96 3.48
CA ASN A 218 15.89 -26.66 3.26
C ASN A 218 16.04 -27.38 1.90
N ASP A 219 15.08 -27.31 0.98
CA ASP A 219 15.36 -27.67 -0.41
C ASP A 219 16.45 -26.75 -0.99
N VAL A 220 17.31 -27.29 -1.82
CA VAL A 220 18.35 -26.50 -2.50
C VAL A 220 17.93 -26.25 -3.94
N ILE A 221 17.79 -25.00 -4.31
CA ILE A 221 17.44 -24.58 -5.66
C ILE A 221 18.67 -24.04 -6.40
N LEU A 222 18.78 -24.40 -7.68
CA LEU A 222 19.80 -23.90 -8.60
C LEU A 222 19.24 -22.73 -9.42
N ILE A 223 19.95 -21.61 -9.39
CA ILE A 223 19.57 -20.41 -10.12
C ILE A 223 20.67 -20.08 -11.11
N LYS A 224 20.36 -20.19 -12.40
CA LYS A 224 21.29 -19.93 -13.50
C LYS A 224 21.33 -18.43 -13.84
N PRO A 225 22.38 -17.94 -14.51
CA PRO A 225 22.45 -16.56 -14.99
C PRO A 225 21.21 -16.16 -15.80
N GLY A 226 20.70 -14.96 -15.56
CA GLY A 226 19.50 -14.41 -16.22
C GLY A 226 18.17 -15.01 -15.74
N GLN A 227 18.18 -15.92 -14.76
CA GLN A 227 16.96 -16.49 -14.19
C GLN A 227 16.46 -15.66 -13.00
N LYS A 228 15.15 -15.63 -12.82
CA LYS A 228 14.52 -15.10 -11.61
C LYS A 228 14.60 -16.11 -10.48
N ILE A 229 14.84 -15.63 -9.28
CA ILE A 229 14.85 -16.42 -8.05
C ILE A 229 13.42 -16.82 -7.71
N ALA A 230 13.18 -18.09 -7.46
CA ALA A 230 11.83 -18.62 -7.26
C ALA A 230 11.34 -18.51 -5.80
N MET A 231 12.26 -18.60 -4.83
CA MET A 231 11.96 -18.65 -3.39
C MET A 231 12.92 -17.78 -2.59
N ASP A 232 12.47 -17.31 -1.44
CA ASP A 232 13.36 -16.70 -0.44
C ASP A 232 14.30 -17.76 0.12
N GLY A 233 15.57 -17.43 0.27
CA GLY A 233 16.57 -18.35 0.77
C GLY A 233 17.92 -17.72 1.03
N GLU A 234 18.86 -18.55 1.44
CA GLU A 234 20.25 -18.22 1.75
C GLU A 234 21.20 -18.84 0.71
N VAL A 235 22.14 -18.07 0.21
CA VAL A 235 23.16 -18.54 -0.73
C VAL A 235 24.09 -19.52 -0.02
N ILE A 236 24.13 -20.76 -0.47
CA ILE A 236 25.02 -21.81 0.08
C ILE A 236 26.21 -22.10 -0.85
N GLN A 237 26.16 -21.67 -2.11
CA GLN A 237 27.27 -21.80 -3.06
C GLN A 237 27.11 -20.82 -4.21
N GLY A 238 28.22 -20.28 -4.70
CA GLY A 238 28.30 -19.35 -5.82
C GLY A 238 28.38 -17.89 -5.34
N ASP A 239 28.61 -17.01 -6.30
CA ASP A 239 28.52 -15.57 -6.13
C ASP A 239 27.89 -14.94 -7.38
N SER A 240 27.14 -13.87 -7.22
CA SER A 240 26.49 -13.18 -8.35
C SER A 240 25.96 -11.80 -7.94
N SER A 241 25.74 -10.96 -8.93
CA SER A 241 24.95 -9.75 -8.77
C SER A 241 23.47 -10.06 -8.96
N VAL A 242 22.64 -9.62 -8.02
CA VAL A 242 21.18 -9.84 -8.02
C VAL A 242 20.46 -8.50 -8.09
N ASN A 243 19.66 -8.31 -9.12
CA ASN A 243 18.80 -7.14 -9.25
C ASN A 243 17.53 -7.33 -8.41
N GLN A 244 17.43 -6.55 -7.35
CA GLN A 244 16.34 -6.62 -6.37
C GLN A 244 15.24 -5.57 -6.61
N ALA A 245 15.25 -4.87 -7.74
CA ALA A 245 14.29 -3.79 -8.05
C ALA A 245 12.82 -4.18 -7.89
N ALA A 246 12.51 -5.45 -8.08
CA ALA A 246 11.15 -6.00 -7.92
C ALA A 246 10.62 -5.90 -6.48
N ILE A 247 11.50 -5.89 -5.48
CA ILE A 247 11.17 -5.85 -4.05
C ILE A 247 11.54 -4.50 -3.44
N THR A 248 12.77 -4.04 -3.70
CA THR A 248 13.31 -2.83 -3.08
C THR A 248 12.98 -1.54 -3.87
N GLY A 249 12.64 -1.67 -5.15
CA GLY A 249 12.50 -0.54 -6.07
C GLY A 249 13.84 0.05 -6.55
N GLU A 250 14.97 -0.50 -6.13
CA GLU A 250 16.32 -0.05 -6.52
C GLU A 250 16.82 -0.85 -7.71
N SER A 251 17.24 -0.15 -8.77
CA SER A 251 17.72 -0.78 -10.00
C SER A 251 19.20 -1.16 -9.96
N VAL A 252 19.93 -0.79 -8.91
CA VAL A 252 21.36 -1.14 -8.77
C VAL A 252 21.45 -2.58 -8.26
N PRO A 253 22.09 -3.50 -9.01
CA PRO A 253 22.27 -4.87 -8.56
C PRO A 253 23.12 -4.96 -7.28
N VAL A 254 22.76 -5.85 -6.39
CA VAL A 254 23.45 -6.11 -5.14
C VAL A 254 24.29 -7.38 -5.28
N HIS A 255 25.56 -7.30 -4.96
CA HIS A 255 26.44 -8.48 -4.97
C HIS A 255 26.08 -9.41 -3.82
N LYS A 256 25.90 -10.70 -4.12
CA LYS A 256 25.49 -11.77 -3.20
C LYS A 256 26.53 -12.87 -3.15
N VAL A 257 26.95 -13.18 -1.93
CA VAL A 257 27.97 -14.20 -1.61
C VAL A 257 27.42 -15.27 -0.66
N LEU A 258 28.23 -16.25 -0.31
CA LEU A 258 27.88 -17.31 0.65
C LEU A 258 27.35 -16.71 1.95
N GLY A 259 26.19 -17.17 2.41
CA GLY A 259 25.52 -16.71 3.63
C GLY A 259 24.54 -15.53 3.43
N ASP A 260 24.53 -14.91 2.26
CA ASP A 260 23.63 -13.80 1.98
C ASP A 260 22.19 -14.27 1.68
N GLU A 261 21.22 -13.48 2.13
CA GLU A 261 19.81 -13.71 1.80
C GLU A 261 19.50 -13.23 0.38
N VAL A 262 18.64 -14.00 -0.32
CA VAL A 262 18.05 -13.68 -1.62
C VAL A 262 16.54 -13.84 -1.57
N PHE A 263 15.83 -13.11 -2.42
CA PHE A 263 14.37 -13.02 -2.38
C PHE A 263 13.71 -13.47 -3.66
N ALA A 264 12.55 -14.12 -3.53
CA ALA A 264 11.72 -14.53 -4.65
C ALA A 264 11.34 -13.35 -5.55
N GLY A 265 11.37 -13.54 -6.88
CA GLY A 265 11.04 -12.51 -7.85
C GLY A 265 12.20 -11.62 -8.28
N THR A 266 13.35 -11.67 -7.58
CA THR A 266 14.56 -10.92 -7.97
C THR A 266 15.29 -11.61 -9.12
N LEU A 267 16.07 -10.87 -9.90
CA LEU A 267 16.74 -11.35 -11.11
C LEU A 267 18.24 -11.61 -10.82
N ASN A 268 18.66 -12.83 -10.98
CA ASN A 268 20.08 -13.21 -10.94
C ASN A 268 20.76 -12.81 -12.27
N GLU A 269 21.84 -12.05 -12.23
CA GLU A 269 22.46 -11.51 -13.46
C GLU A 269 23.54 -12.43 -14.04
N GLU A 270 24.71 -12.55 -13.43
CA GLU A 270 25.90 -13.09 -14.09
C GLU A 270 26.35 -14.46 -13.59
N GLY A 271 26.26 -14.70 -12.27
CA GLY A 271 26.73 -15.92 -11.63
C GLY A 271 25.68 -17.03 -11.56
N SER A 272 26.10 -18.23 -11.17
CA SER A 272 25.19 -19.33 -10.80
C SER A 272 25.15 -19.43 -9.28
N LEU A 273 23.94 -19.44 -8.71
CA LEU A 273 23.73 -19.54 -7.27
C LEU A 273 23.06 -20.86 -6.89
N GLN A 274 23.51 -21.49 -5.82
CA GLN A 274 22.74 -22.51 -5.12
C GLN A 274 22.18 -21.86 -3.84
N VAL A 275 20.87 -21.93 -3.69
CA VAL A 275 20.15 -21.27 -2.61
C VAL A 275 19.37 -22.31 -1.83
N ARG A 276 19.55 -22.31 -0.51
CA ARG A 276 18.76 -23.09 0.43
C ARG A 276 17.48 -22.34 0.75
N VAL A 277 16.33 -22.94 0.48
CA VAL A 277 15.01 -22.38 0.74
C VAL A 277 14.81 -22.19 2.25
N THR A 278 14.45 -20.97 2.68
CA THR A 278 14.24 -20.63 4.09
C THR A 278 12.78 -20.38 4.45
N LYS A 279 11.90 -20.12 3.48
CA LYS A 279 10.48 -19.82 3.69
C LYS A 279 9.60 -20.67 2.77
N LEU A 280 8.35 -20.91 3.16
CA LEU A 280 7.34 -21.50 2.27
C LEU A 280 6.88 -20.51 1.20
N ALA A 281 6.25 -20.96 0.13
CA ALA A 281 5.79 -20.13 -0.98
C ALA A 281 4.84 -19.01 -0.53
N GLU A 282 3.97 -19.31 0.44
CA GLU A 282 3.01 -18.36 1.03
C GLU A 282 3.67 -17.33 1.97
N ASP A 283 4.86 -17.65 2.51
CA ASP A 283 5.60 -16.82 3.47
C ASP A 283 6.73 -16.00 2.83
N THR A 284 6.93 -16.15 1.50
CA THR A 284 7.95 -15.36 0.81
C THR A 284 7.70 -13.86 0.93
N THR A 285 8.76 -13.08 0.91
CA THR A 285 8.69 -11.62 0.99
C THR A 285 7.75 -11.04 -0.07
N ILE A 286 7.80 -11.54 -1.31
CA ILE A 286 6.90 -11.09 -2.37
C ILE A 286 5.44 -11.48 -2.11
N ALA A 287 5.16 -12.66 -1.54
CA ALA A 287 3.81 -13.07 -1.16
C ALA A 287 3.23 -12.16 -0.08
N LYS A 288 4.02 -11.79 0.93
CA LYS A 288 3.63 -10.83 1.96
C LYS A 288 3.38 -9.44 1.40
N ILE A 289 4.23 -8.95 0.50
CA ILE A 289 4.02 -7.68 -0.21
C ILE A 289 2.68 -7.69 -0.95
N ILE A 290 2.39 -8.76 -1.68
CA ILE A 290 1.12 -8.92 -2.42
C ILE A 290 -0.05 -8.88 -1.44
N HIS A 291 0.01 -9.64 -0.35
CA HIS A 291 -1.03 -9.69 0.67
C HIS A 291 -1.30 -8.31 1.28
N LEU A 292 -0.24 -7.58 1.65
CA LEU A 292 -0.38 -6.22 2.20
C LEU A 292 -0.99 -5.23 1.19
N VAL A 293 -0.62 -5.32 -0.09
CA VAL A 293 -1.21 -4.48 -1.15
C VAL A 293 -2.67 -4.87 -1.40
N GLU A 294 -3.02 -6.15 -1.31
CA GLU A 294 -4.41 -6.63 -1.38
C GLU A 294 -5.23 -6.14 -0.18
N GLU A 295 -4.72 -6.22 1.04
CA GLU A 295 -5.38 -5.68 2.24
C GLU A 295 -5.56 -4.17 2.16
N ALA A 296 -4.55 -3.46 1.68
CA ALA A 296 -4.60 -2.00 1.51
C ALA A 296 -5.80 -1.53 0.67
N GLN A 297 -6.29 -2.36 -0.23
CA GLN A 297 -7.44 -2.05 -1.06
C GLN A 297 -8.79 -2.30 -0.36
N ALA A 298 -8.80 -2.99 0.79
CA ALA A 298 -10.02 -3.24 1.56
C ALA A 298 -10.46 -2.01 2.36
N GLU A 299 -9.52 -1.21 2.85
CA GLU A 299 -9.81 -0.05 3.68
C GLU A 299 -10.18 1.17 2.86
N LYS A 300 -11.44 1.60 2.98
CA LYS A 300 -11.95 2.79 2.30
C LYS A 300 -11.39 4.06 2.90
N ALA A 301 -10.77 4.88 2.07
CA ALA A 301 -10.31 6.21 2.45
C ALA A 301 -11.45 7.15 2.92
N PRO A 302 -11.18 8.12 3.80
CA PRO A 302 -12.16 9.08 4.28
C PRO A 302 -12.92 9.80 3.16
N THR A 303 -12.21 10.22 2.11
CA THR A 303 -12.82 10.87 0.95
C THR A 303 -13.77 9.91 0.20
N GLN A 304 -13.43 8.64 0.09
CA GLN A 304 -14.31 7.64 -0.52
C GLN A 304 -15.57 7.41 0.30
N GLN A 305 -15.44 7.30 1.63
CA GLN A 305 -16.59 7.19 2.53
C GLN A 305 -17.52 8.41 2.44
N PHE A 306 -16.94 9.60 2.28
CA PHE A 306 -17.71 10.84 2.08
C PHE A 306 -18.49 10.78 0.76
N VAL A 307 -17.86 10.38 -0.35
CA VAL A 307 -18.51 10.25 -1.67
C VAL A 307 -19.64 9.22 -1.64
N ASP A 308 -19.42 8.06 -1.01
CA ASP A 308 -20.44 7.01 -0.85
C ASP A 308 -21.65 7.53 -0.06
N ARG A 309 -21.39 8.26 1.03
CA ARG A 309 -22.45 8.87 1.85
C ARG A 309 -23.19 9.96 1.08
N PHE A 310 -22.48 10.80 0.34
CA PHE A 310 -23.08 11.81 -0.51
C PHE A 310 -24.00 11.17 -1.56
N ALA A 311 -23.53 10.17 -2.29
CA ALA A 311 -24.32 9.47 -3.32
C ALA A 311 -25.60 8.86 -2.77
N LYS A 312 -25.56 8.31 -1.54
CA LYS A 312 -26.73 7.73 -0.86
C LYS A 312 -27.90 8.70 -0.67
N TYR A 313 -27.62 9.99 -0.43
CA TYR A 313 -28.65 11.02 -0.26
C TYR A 313 -28.94 11.76 -1.56
N TYR A 314 -27.91 12.00 -2.37
CA TYR A 314 -28.01 12.73 -3.62
C TYR A 314 -28.91 12.04 -4.66
N THR A 315 -28.74 10.71 -4.85
CA THR A 315 -29.50 9.97 -5.87
C THR A 315 -31.01 9.98 -5.64
N PRO A 316 -31.55 9.71 -4.41
CA PRO A 316 -32.98 9.87 -4.14
C PRO A 316 -33.46 11.32 -4.30
N ALA A 317 -32.65 12.30 -3.93
CA ALA A 317 -32.99 13.72 -4.07
C ALA A 317 -33.18 14.10 -5.56
N ILE A 318 -32.27 13.68 -6.43
CA ILE A 318 -32.38 13.91 -7.88
C ILE A 318 -33.64 13.25 -8.46
N LEU A 319 -33.99 12.04 -8.01
CA LEU A 319 -35.19 11.35 -8.46
C LEU A 319 -36.46 12.16 -8.08
N VAL A 320 -36.54 12.68 -6.86
CA VAL A 320 -37.63 13.55 -6.40
C VAL A 320 -37.67 14.85 -7.21
N ILE A 321 -36.53 15.50 -7.42
CA ILE A 321 -36.44 16.74 -8.22
C ILE A 321 -36.88 16.48 -9.65
N SER A 322 -36.42 15.39 -10.27
CA SER A 322 -36.84 14.98 -11.61
C SER A 322 -38.36 14.81 -11.70
N LEU A 323 -38.96 14.10 -10.72
CA LEU A 323 -40.42 13.91 -10.67
C LEU A 323 -41.18 15.25 -10.49
N LEU A 324 -40.66 16.14 -9.63
CA LEU A 324 -41.26 17.47 -9.46
C LEU A 324 -41.22 18.30 -10.75
N ILE A 325 -40.10 18.22 -11.49
CA ILE A 325 -39.96 18.87 -12.80
C ILE A 325 -40.91 18.28 -13.84
N MET A 326 -41.18 16.99 -13.81
CA MET A 326 -42.14 16.33 -14.70
C MET A 326 -43.58 16.75 -14.43
N VAL A 327 -43.94 17.00 -13.17
CA VAL A 327 -45.36 17.15 -12.76
C VAL A 327 -45.76 18.60 -12.49
N ILE A 328 -44.95 19.38 -11.78
CA ILE A 328 -45.36 20.72 -11.33
C ILE A 328 -45.56 21.72 -12.47
N PRO A 329 -44.61 21.91 -13.41
CA PRO A 329 -44.76 22.92 -14.43
C PRO A 329 -45.96 22.68 -15.39
N PRO A 330 -46.23 21.44 -15.86
CA PRO A 330 -47.45 21.20 -16.64
C PRO A 330 -48.73 21.58 -15.91
N LEU A 331 -48.80 21.31 -14.59
CA LEU A 331 -49.96 21.62 -13.76
C LEU A 331 -50.13 23.12 -13.45
N THR A 332 -49.02 23.85 -13.30
CA THR A 332 -49.06 25.24 -12.81
C THR A 332 -48.93 26.28 -13.92
N MET A 333 -48.15 25.96 -14.98
CA MET A 333 -47.82 26.88 -16.07
C MET A 333 -48.49 26.51 -17.40
N GLY A 334 -49.33 25.46 -17.46
CA GLY A 334 -50.00 25.04 -18.67
C GLY A 334 -49.07 24.49 -19.77
N GLY A 335 -47.87 24.02 -19.41
CA GLY A 335 -46.89 23.47 -20.34
C GLY A 335 -47.31 22.12 -20.92
N LEU A 336 -46.70 21.76 -22.05
CA LEU A 336 -46.92 20.44 -22.70
C LEU A 336 -46.29 19.36 -21.81
N TRP A 337 -47.07 18.34 -21.42
CA TRP A 337 -46.63 17.22 -20.60
C TRP A 337 -45.38 16.51 -21.16
N GLY A 338 -45.32 16.32 -22.48
CA GLY A 338 -44.19 15.65 -23.14
C GLY A 338 -42.88 16.40 -22.99
N GLU A 339 -42.87 17.75 -23.08
CA GLU A 339 -41.66 18.55 -22.92
C GLU A 339 -41.10 18.49 -21.50
N TRP A 340 -41.98 18.62 -20.48
CA TRP A 340 -41.54 18.60 -19.08
C TRP A 340 -41.20 17.21 -18.62
N PHE A 341 -41.87 16.18 -19.14
CA PHE A 341 -41.50 14.80 -18.91
C PHE A 341 -40.10 14.51 -19.48
N TYR A 342 -39.83 14.95 -20.73
CA TYR A 342 -38.50 14.85 -21.33
C TYR A 342 -37.43 15.59 -20.52
N LYS A 343 -37.66 16.84 -20.09
CA LYS A 343 -36.74 17.58 -19.23
C LYS A 343 -36.46 16.87 -17.90
N GLY A 344 -37.46 16.27 -17.31
CA GLY A 344 -37.29 15.44 -16.11
C GLY A 344 -36.42 14.21 -16.35
N LEU A 345 -36.58 13.51 -17.50
CA LEU A 345 -35.68 12.41 -17.86
C LEU A 345 -34.24 12.87 -18.06
N VAL A 346 -34.01 14.03 -18.68
CA VAL A 346 -32.66 14.61 -18.82
C VAL A 346 -32.06 14.92 -17.45
N VAL A 347 -32.83 15.50 -16.51
CA VAL A 347 -32.37 15.74 -15.11
C VAL A 347 -32.01 14.45 -14.42
N LEU A 348 -32.81 13.39 -14.62
CA LEU A 348 -32.56 12.08 -14.04
C LEU A 348 -31.21 11.51 -14.50
N VAL A 349 -30.91 11.59 -15.78
CA VAL A 349 -29.66 11.12 -16.39
C VAL A 349 -28.47 11.95 -15.94
N VAL A 350 -28.54 13.30 -16.01
CA VAL A 350 -27.49 14.21 -15.54
C VAL A 350 -27.21 13.99 -14.05
N GLY A 351 -28.24 13.64 -13.29
CA GLY A 351 -28.16 13.43 -11.86
C GLY A 351 -27.36 12.19 -11.41
N CYS A 352 -26.99 11.27 -12.32
CA CYS A 352 -26.17 10.11 -11.94
C CYS A 352 -24.77 10.55 -11.46
N PRO A 353 -24.30 10.20 -10.25
CA PRO A 353 -22.98 10.61 -9.76
C PRO A 353 -21.83 9.71 -10.23
N CYS A 354 -21.88 9.15 -11.47
CA CYS A 354 -21.00 8.11 -11.98
C CYS A 354 -19.51 8.48 -11.89
N ALA A 355 -19.12 9.60 -12.53
CA ALA A 355 -17.73 10.06 -12.51
C ALA A 355 -17.20 10.35 -11.08
N LEU A 356 -18.07 10.79 -10.17
CA LEU A 356 -17.71 11.12 -8.80
C LEU A 356 -17.38 9.85 -7.99
N VAL A 357 -18.21 8.82 -8.10
CA VAL A 357 -18.06 7.55 -7.36
C VAL A 357 -16.80 6.80 -7.79
N ILE A 358 -16.50 6.80 -9.08
CA ILE A 358 -15.35 6.07 -9.66
C ILE A 358 -14.02 6.78 -9.40
N SER A 359 -14.03 8.10 -9.25
CA SER A 359 -12.83 8.94 -9.22
C SER A 359 -11.86 8.59 -8.10
N THR A 360 -12.37 8.42 -6.88
CA THR A 360 -11.56 8.20 -5.67
C THR A 360 -10.90 6.81 -5.64
N PRO A 361 -11.63 5.70 -5.84
CA PRO A 361 -11.03 4.37 -5.89
C PRO A 361 -9.91 4.24 -6.92
N ILE A 362 -10.10 4.75 -8.14
CA ILE A 362 -9.08 4.66 -9.19
C ILE A 362 -7.83 5.46 -8.81
N ALA A 363 -7.97 6.66 -8.26
CA ALA A 363 -6.83 7.47 -7.83
C ALA A 363 -6.02 6.77 -6.72
N ILE A 364 -6.71 6.20 -5.73
CA ILE A 364 -6.08 5.49 -4.60
C ILE A 364 -5.36 4.22 -5.07
N VAL A 365 -6.03 3.36 -5.84
CA VAL A 365 -5.44 2.12 -6.36
C VAL A 365 -4.22 2.42 -7.23
N THR A 366 -4.31 3.46 -8.07
CA THR A 366 -3.19 3.89 -8.93
C THR A 366 -2.01 4.40 -8.11
N ALA A 367 -2.26 5.18 -7.05
CA ALA A 367 -1.21 5.71 -6.18
C ALA A 367 -0.55 4.60 -5.35
N ILE A 368 -1.32 3.69 -4.74
CA ILE A 368 -0.79 2.54 -3.98
C ILE A 368 0.04 1.64 -4.90
N GLY A 369 -0.45 1.35 -6.13
CA GLY A 369 0.30 0.57 -7.10
C GLY A 369 1.60 1.24 -7.55
N ASN A 370 1.62 2.57 -7.67
CA ASN A 370 2.86 3.32 -7.95
C ASN A 370 3.81 3.30 -6.74
N ALA A 371 3.31 3.48 -5.52
CA ALA A 371 4.11 3.40 -4.30
C ALA A 371 4.80 2.03 -4.18
N ALA A 372 4.05 0.93 -4.35
CA ALA A 372 4.58 -0.43 -4.27
C ALA A 372 5.70 -0.69 -5.28
N ARG A 373 5.55 -0.22 -6.53
CA ARG A 373 6.61 -0.32 -7.56
C ARG A 373 7.88 0.46 -7.22
N ASN A 374 7.78 1.47 -6.37
CA ASN A 374 8.91 2.26 -5.90
C ASN A 374 9.40 1.83 -4.52
N GLY A 375 9.08 0.60 -4.07
CA GLY A 375 9.53 0.06 -2.80
C GLY A 375 8.85 0.70 -1.58
N VAL A 376 7.62 1.19 -1.71
CA VAL A 376 6.84 1.73 -0.60
C VAL A 376 5.52 0.96 -0.49
N LEU A 377 5.32 0.28 0.62
CA LEU A 377 4.08 -0.44 0.90
C LEU A 377 3.17 0.42 1.78
N ILE A 378 1.96 0.70 1.31
CA ILE A 378 0.96 1.49 2.03
C ILE A 378 -0.23 0.58 2.33
N LYS A 379 -0.60 0.40 3.60
CA LYS A 379 -1.63 -0.53 4.06
C LYS A 379 -3.08 -0.03 3.92
N GLY A 380 -3.33 1.03 3.19
CA GLY A 380 -4.71 1.48 2.96
C GLY A 380 -4.83 2.87 2.37
N GLY A 381 -5.97 3.13 1.74
CA GLY A 381 -6.29 4.47 1.23
C GLY A 381 -6.37 5.51 2.33
N ILE A 382 -6.73 5.09 3.56
CA ILE A 382 -6.75 5.98 4.73
C ILE A 382 -5.33 6.48 5.05
N HIS A 383 -4.34 5.60 5.08
CA HIS A 383 -2.96 5.96 5.39
C HIS A 383 -2.33 6.80 4.28
N LEU A 384 -2.70 6.55 3.01
CA LEU A 384 -2.31 7.39 1.88
C LEU A 384 -2.84 8.82 2.02
N GLU A 385 -4.13 9.00 2.34
CA GLU A 385 -4.71 10.34 2.52
C GLU A 385 -4.15 11.06 3.76
N GLU A 386 -3.94 10.35 4.86
CA GLU A 386 -3.39 10.91 6.10
C GLU A 386 -1.95 11.37 5.92
N THR A 387 -1.13 10.57 5.22
CA THR A 387 0.27 10.92 4.89
C THR A 387 0.36 12.24 4.14
N GLY A 388 -0.58 12.54 3.25
CA GLY A 388 -0.66 13.83 2.56
C GLY A 388 -0.96 15.03 3.46
N GLN A 389 -1.33 14.81 4.73
CA GLN A 389 -1.70 15.86 5.69
C GLN A 389 -0.70 15.99 6.85
N ILE A 390 0.37 15.21 6.85
CA ILE A 390 1.40 15.24 7.90
C ILE A 390 2.06 16.62 7.96
N LYS A 391 2.19 17.10 9.18
CA LYS A 391 2.87 18.36 9.53
C LYS A 391 4.11 18.13 10.39
N VAL A 392 4.10 17.07 11.18
CA VAL A 392 5.15 16.72 12.14
C VAL A 392 5.64 15.30 11.84
N ILE A 393 6.95 15.12 11.83
CA ILE A 393 7.56 13.78 11.73
C ILE A 393 8.43 13.55 12.96
N ALA A 394 8.13 12.49 13.68
CA ALA A 394 8.98 11.96 14.73
C ALA A 394 9.82 10.81 14.17
N PHE A 395 11.11 10.81 14.43
CA PHE A 395 12.05 9.78 14.01
C PHE A 395 12.58 9.04 15.22
N ASP A 396 12.66 7.73 15.15
CA ASP A 396 13.61 7.01 15.99
C ASP A 396 15.04 7.30 15.51
N LYS A 397 16.01 7.11 16.39
CA LYS A 397 17.42 7.28 16.05
C LYS A 397 17.97 6.03 15.36
N THR A 398 17.95 4.90 16.08
CA THR A 398 18.71 3.69 15.75
C THR A 398 18.01 2.93 14.60
N GLY A 399 18.77 2.55 13.56
CA GLY A 399 18.20 1.87 12.40
C GLY A 399 17.31 2.74 11.50
N THR A 400 17.04 3.99 11.89
CA THR A 400 16.21 4.94 11.13
C THR A 400 17.06 6.09 10.57
N LEU A 401 17.49 7.03 11.42
CA LEU A 401 18.41 8.11 11.03
C LEU A 401 19.85 7.64 10.94
N THR A 402 20.17 6.55 11.62
CA THR A 402 21.46 5.88 11.64
C THR A 402 21.35 4.51 10.95
N GLU A 403 22.48 3.87 10.66
CA GLU A 403 22.53 2.59 9.95
C GLU A 403 22.09 1.39 10.82
N GLY A 404 21.99 1.59 12.16
CA GLY A 404 21.63 0.53 13.11
C GLY A 404 22.75 -0.49 13.31
N ARG A 405 23.96 -0.15 12.86
CA ARG A 405 25.16 -0.98 12.97
C ARG A 405 26.26 -0.20 13.68
N PRO A 406 26.22 -0.14 15.02
CA PRO A 406 27.25 0.57 15.76
C PRO A 406 28.64 -0.03 15.48
N GLU A 407 29.66 0.83 15.36
CA GLU A 407 31.04 0.45 15.13
C GLU A 407 31.94 1.07 16.20
N VAL A 408 33.03 0.37 16.56
CA VAL A 408 34.06 0.93 17.41
C VAL A 408 34.80 2.01 16.63
N THR A 409 34.76 3.25 17.11
CA THR A 409 35.37 4.41 16.47
C THR A 409 36.67 4.87 17.10
N ASP A 410 36.79 4.70 18.42
CA ASP A 410 38.00 5.08 19.15
C ASP A 410 38.28 4.09 20.28
N ILE A 411 39.54 3.81 20.49
CA ILE A 411 40.04 3.06 21.61
C ILE A 411 41.13 3.90 22.26
N ILE A 412 40.99 4.16 23.53
CA ILE A 412 41.97 4.96 24.31
C ILE A 412 42.49 4.09 25.42
N SER A 413 43.75 3.72 25.31
CA SER A 413 44.43 3.03 26.42
C SER A 413 44.82 4.02 27.52
N VAL A 414 44.61 3.64 28.78
CA VAL A 414 44.89 4.43 29.97
C VAL A 414 46.01 3.81 30.80
N SER A 415 46.17 2.52 30.65
CA SER A 415 47.17 1.72 31.36
C SER A 415 48.44 1.48 30.52
N SER A 416 49.28 0.57 30.91
CA SER A 416 50.43 0.10 30.10
C SER A 416 50.03 -0.85 28.98
N MET A 417 48.75 -1.12 28.79
CA MET A 417 48.20 -1.98 27.76
C MET A 417 48.15 -1.22 26.43
N THR A 418 48.21 -1.95 25.34
CA THR A 418 47.95 -1.40 24.01
C THR A 418 46.45 -1.24 23.75
N GLU A 419 46.05 -0.47 22.76
CA GLU A 419 44.65 -0.32 22.35
C GLU A 419 44.04 -1.67 21.95
N ASP A 420 44.81 -2.52 21.26
CA ASP A 420 44.40 -3.87 20.86
C ASP A 420 44.15 -4.78 22.05
N GLU A 421 45.01 -4.70 23.13
CA GLU A 421 44.79 -5.47 24.34
C GLU A 421 43.55 -5.01 25.10
N VAL A 422 43.23 -3.72 25.13
CA VAL A 422 42.00 -3.19 25.73
C VAL A 422 40.80 -3.71 24.97
N LEU A 423 40.84 -3.70 23.63
CA LEU A 423 39.77 -4.21 22.78
C LEU A 423 39.56 -5.70 22.96
N LEU A 424 40.66 -6.49 23.02
CA LEU A 424 40.59 -7.94 23.22
C LEU A 424 40.03 -8.31 24.59
N GLN A 425 40.40 -7.60 25.66
CA GLN A 425 39.80 -7.80 27.00
C GLN A 425 38.30 -7.53 26.97
N ALA A 426 37.86 -6.42 26.33
CA ALA A 426 36.46 -6.11 26.22
C ALA A 426 35.71 -7.17 25.40
N ALA A 427 36.23 -7.54 24.25
CA ALA A 427 35.62 -8.54 23.37
C ALA A 427 35.50 -9.91 24.05
N SER A 428 36.51 -10.32 24.80
CA SER A 428 36.50 -11.60 25.51
C SER A 428 35.38 -11.69 26.56
N ILE A 429 35.03 -10.59 27.21
CA ILE A 429 33.89 -10.50 28.14
C ILE A 429 32.57 -10.39 27.35
N GLU A 430 32.51 -9.50 26.35
CA GLU A 430 31.29 -9.21 25.58
C GLU A 430 30.86 -10.35 24.65
N LYS A 431 31.73 -11.35 24.41
CA LYS A 431 31.39 -12.60 23.71
C LYS A 431 30.14 -13.30 24.27
N PHE A 432 29.90 -13.15 25.58
CA PHE A 432 28.77 -13.76 26.27
C PHE A 432 27.56 -12.82 26.41
N SER A 433 27.65 -11.62 25.87
CA SER A 433 26.62 -10.61 25.92
C SER A 433 25.83 -10.57 24.58
N GLN A 434 24.51 -10.42 24.67
CA GLN A 434 23.65 -10.23 23.49
C GLN A 434 23.38 -8.74 23.20
N HIS A 435 24.08 -7.82 23.85
CA HIS A 435 23.86 -6.39 23.66
C HIS A 435 24.41 -5.92 22.30
N PRO A 436 23.74 -5.00 21.55
CA PRO A 436 24.24 -4.50 20.27
C PRO A 436 25.67 -3.92 20.31
N LEU A 437 26.06 -3.28 21.40
CA LEU A 437 27.43 -2.77 21.60
C LEU A 437 28.46 -3.89 21.70
N ALA A 438 28.09 -5.03 22.31
CA ALA A 438 28.93 -6.20 22.38
C ALA A 438 29.30 -6.75 21.01
N SER A 439 28.28 -6.86 20.11
CA SER A 439 28.49 -7.28 18.71
C SER A 439 29.46 -6.36 17.97
N SER A 440 29.46 -5.06 18.28
CA SER A 440 30.37 -4.09 17.66
C SER A 440 31.82 -4.27 18.11
N ILE A 441 32.00 -4.51 19.42
CA ILE A 441 33.32 -4.79 20.01
C ILE A 441 33.87 -6.12 19.48
N MET A 442 33.01 -7.15 19.36
CA MET A 442 33.37 -8.44 18.79
C MET A 442 33.84 -8.30 17.33
N ARG A 443 33.06 -7.64 16.45
CA ARG A 443 33.46 -7.40 15.05
C ARG A 443 34.76 -6.62 14.92
N ALA A 444 35.03 -5.69 15.83
CA ALA A 444 36.30 -4.97 15.85
C ALA A 444 37.47 -5.88 16.23
N ALA A 445 37.28 -6.74 17.21
CA ALA A 445 38.30 -7.68 17.67
C ALA A 445 38.59 -8.80 16.66
N GLU A 446 37.60 -9.30 15.95
CA GLU A 446 37.73 -10.30 14.85
C GLU A 446 38.66 -9.84 13.72
N LYS A 447 38.78 -8.51 13.50
CA LYS A 447 39.74 -7.95 12.54
C LYS A 447 41.20 -8.05 13.03
N LEU A 448 41.42 -8.24 14.30
CA LEU A 448 42.76 -8.33 14.92
C LEU A 448 43.22 -9.78 15.09
N THR A 449 42.33 -10.65 15.53
CA THR A 449 42.68 -12.05 15.83
C THR A 449 41.47 -12.96 15.85
N ASP A 450 41.70 -14.24 15.50
CA ASP A 450 40.68 -15.29 15.55
C ASP A 450 40.53 -15.91 16.98
N SER A 451 41.45 -15.59 17.92
CA SER A 451 41.46 -16.17 19.26
C SER A 451 41.27 -15.09 20.33
N LEU A 452 40.18 -15.21 21.11
CA LEU A 452 39.90 -14.39 22.27
C LEU A 452 40.53 -15.00 23.55
N ILE A 453 40.68 -14.17 24.57
CA ILE A 453 41.20 -14.60 25.88
C ILE A 453 40.14 -15.47 26.59
N GLU A 454 40.54 -16.51 27.26
CA GLU A 454 39.64 -17.33 28.10
C GLU A 454 39.11 -16.52 29.28
N VAL A 455 37.81 -16.67 29.54
CA VAL A 455 37.07 -15.88 30.52
C VAL A 455 36.33 -16.82 31.47
N GLU A 456 36.52 -16.59 32.77
CA GLU A 456 35.83 -17.31 33.85
C GLU A 456 34.80 -16.41 34.55
N ASN A 457 33.79 -17.02 35.15
CA ASN A 457 32.82 -16.34 36.05
C ASN A 457 32.15 -15.10 35.42
N PHE A 458 31.73 -15.18 34.15
CA PHE A 458 30.99 -14.11 33.49
C PHE A 458 29.71 -13.77 34.26
N GLN A 459 29.47 -12.46 34.47
CA GLN A 459 28.24 -11.94 35.06
C GLN A 459 27.81 -10.65 34.37
N SER A 460 26.58 -10.63 33.82
CA SER A 460 25.97 -9.42 33.30
C SER A 460 25.45 -8.52 34.41
N ILE A 461 25.67 -7.21 34.29
CA ILE A 461 25.14 -6.16 35.16
C ILE A 461 24.07 -5.42 34.40
N THR A 462 22.81 -5.75 34.68
CA THR A 462 21.64 -5.30 33.86
C THR A 462 21.64 -3.79 33.64
N GLY A 463 21.67 -3.38 32.38
CA GLY A 463 21.61 -1.97 31.94
C GLY A 463 22.91 -1.16 32.20
N LYS A 464 23.95 -1.76 32.72
CA LYS A 464 25.19 -1.04 33.09
C LYS A 464 26.45 -1.62 32.46
N GLY A 465 26.52 -2.94 32.21
CA GLY A 465 27.72 -3.59 31.67
C GLY A 465 27.83 -5.06 32.00
N ALA A 466 29.06 -5.58 32.00
CA ALA A 466 29.42 -6.96 32.37
C ALA A 466 30.75 -7.03 33.13
N LYS A 467 30.99 -8.15 33.79
CA LYS A 467 32.26 -8.45 34.43
C LYS A 467 32.62 -9.92 34.31
N ALA A 468 33.91 -10.22 34.34
CA ALA A 468 34.40 -11.57 34.29
C ALA A 468 35.84 -11.65 34.80
N VAL A 469 36.35 -12.85 35.03
CA VAL A 469 37.75 -13.06 35.44
C VAL A 469 38.61 -13.41 34.21
N ILE A 470 39.65 -12.63 33.97
CA ILE A 470 40.63 -12.84 32.90
C ILE A 470 42.01 -12.95 33.58
N ASP A 471 42.73 -14.04 33.35
CA ASP A 471 44.03 -14.31 33.93
C ASP A 471 44.07 -14.13 35.48
N GLY A 472 43.00 -14.59 36.16
CA GLY A 472 42.84 -14.47 37.61
C GLY A 472 42.49 -13.07 38.11
N GLN A 473 42.25 -12.07 37.23
CA GLN A 473 41.87 -10.70 37.61
C GLN A 473 40.41 -10.43 37.22
N LEU A 474 39.67 -9.80 38.12
CA LEU A 474 38.32 -9.37 37.85
C LEU A 474 38.35 -8.12 36.93
N VAL A 475 37.81 -8.25 35.74
CA VAL A 475 37.73 -7.19 34.74
C VAL A 475 36.24 -6.83 34.51
N HIS A 476 35.98 -5.56 34.38
CA HIS A 476 34.64 -5.01 34.10
C HIS A 476 34.64 -4.30 32.74
N VAL A 477 33.54 -4.41 32.03
CA VAL A 477 33.23 -3.61 30.85
C VAL A 477 31.86 -2.97 31.06
N GLY A 478 31.74 -1.64 30.96
CA GLY A 478 30.47 -1.00 31.26
C GLY A 478 30.44 0.52 31.06
N SER A 479 29.33 1.11 31.43
CA SER A 479 29.08 2.55 31.26
C SER A 479 29.98 3.38 32.22
N PRO A 480 30.27 4.65 31.89
CA PRO A 480 30.97 5.56 32.78
C PRO A 480 30.27 5.71 34.14
N ASN A 481 28.95 5.61 34.19
CA ASN A 481 28.21 5.68 35.44
C ASN A 481 28.50 4.48 36.36
N LEU A 482 28.61 3.28 35.81
CA LEU A 482 28.98 2.10 36.60
C LEU A 482 30.37 2.24 37.18
N TYR A 483 31.32 2.77 36.41
CA TYR A 483 32.67 3.04 36.94
C TYR A 483 32.66 4.06 38.07
N ARG A 484 31.89 5.16 37.93
CA ARG A 484 31.77 6.21 39.00
C ARG A 484 31.16 5.69 40.29
N GLU A 485 30.29 4.67 40.24
CA GLU A 485 29.74 4.02 41.43
C GLU A 485 30.83 3.24 42.21
N MET A 486 31.89 2.83 41.52
CA MET A 486 32.95 1.97 42.10
C MET A 486 34.23 2.75 42.41
N SER A 487 34.56 3.78 41.62
CA SER A 487 35.81 4.52 41.77
C SER A 487 35.66 5.97 41.25
N PRO A 488 36.30 6.95 41.88
CA PRO A 488 36.31 8.32 41.39
C PRO A 488 37.05 8.42 40.04
N LEU A 489 36.49 9.12 39.09
CA LEU A 489 37.09 9.36 37.79
C LEU A 489 37.94 10.64 37.82
N GLY A 490 39.13 10.61 37.27
CA GLY A 490 39.99 11.81 37.17
C GLY A 490 39.42 12.84 36.19
N SER A 491 39.58 14.11 36.51
CA SER A 491 39.02 15.22 35.70
C SER A 491 39.40 15.20 34.21
N SER A 492 40.59 14.68 33.88
CA SER A 492 41.06 14.52 32.51
C SER A 492 40.21 13.50 31.71
N PHE A 493 39.89 12.37 32.36
CA PHE A 493 39.06 11.33 31.72
C PHE A 493 37.61 11.74 31.63
N GLU A 494 37.09 12.48 32.62
CA GLU A 494 35.73 13.07 32.54
C GLU A 494 35.62 13.96 31.31
N GLN A 495 36.63 14.80 31.03
CA GLN A 495 36.61 15.67 29.88
C GLN A 495 36.67 14.85 28.58
N GLN A 496 37.51 13.83 28.47
CA GLN A 496 37.61 12.95 27.29
C GLN A 496 36.30 12.21 27.03
N ILE A 497 35.61 11.70 28.07
CA ILE A 497 34.32 11.06 27.95
C ILE A 497 33.28 12.08 27.42
N LEU A 498 33.27 13.28 27.99
CA LEU A 498 32.35 14.35 27.52
C LEU A 498 32.62 14.74 26.06
N ASP A 499 33.89 14.85 25.67
CA ASP A 499 34.27 15.19 24.29
C ASP A 499 33.81 14.10 23.30
N LEU A 500 33.99 12.82 23.65
CA LEU A 500 33.50 11.69 22.85
C LEU A 500 31.97 11.67 22.79
N GLN A 501 31.28 11.91 23.91
CA GLN A 501 29.82 12.00 23.93
C GLN A 501 29.28 13.20 23.16
N GLN A 502 29.97 14.34 23.18
CA GLN A 502 29.61 15.49 22.34
C GLN A 502 29.78 15.23 20.83
N GLN A 503 30.62 14.25 20.47
CA GLN A 503 30.73 13.77 19.08
C GLN A 503 29.63 12.74 18.72
N GLY A 504 28.66 12.48 19.60
CA GLY A 504 27.58 11.52 19.34
C GLY A 504 27.93 10.06 19.61
N LYS A 505 29.04 9.79 20.33
CA LYS A 505 29.53 8.43 20.60
C LYS A 505 29.04 7.92 21.93
N THR A 506 28.80 6.62 22.03
CA THR A 506 28.52 5.90 23.26
C THR A 506 29.85 5.41 23.84
N VAL A 507 30.12 5.76 25.08
CA VAL A 507 31.42 5.45 25.74
C VAL A 507 31.25 4.26 26.67
N MET A 508 32.10 3.27 26.52
CA MET A 508 32.29 2.12 27.42
C MET A 508 33.68 2.18 28.06
N MET A 509 33.75 1.77 29.29
CA MET A 509 35.00 1.72 30.07
C MET A 509 35.39 0.28 30.31
N VAL A 510 36.69 0.00 30.26
CA VAL A 510 37.30 -1.29 30.62
C VAL A 510 38.21 -1.07 31.82
N TRP A 511 37.96 -1.78 32.93
CA TRP A 511 38.74 -1.59 34.15
C TRP A 511 38.88 -2.87 34.94
N SER A 512 39.88 -2.91 35.79
CA SER A 512 40.17 -3.98 36.74
C SER A 512 40.36 -3.45 38.16
N GLU A 513 40.68 -4.29 39.12
CA GLU A 513 41.04 -3.88 40.47
C GLU A 513 42.28 -2.96 40.51
N LYS A 514 43.11 -3.00 39.46
CA LYS A 514 44.29 -2.12 39.33
C LYS A 514 43.95 -0.72 38.84
N GLY A 515 42.73 -0.49 38.39
CA GLY A 515 42.26 0.80 37.85
C GLY A 515 41.70 0.72 36.43
N LEU A 516 41.59 1.87 35.81
CA LEU A 516 41.08 2.02 34.44
C LEU A 516 42.11 1.48 33.43
N ASN A 517 41.72 0.50 32.62
CA ASN A 517 42.56 -0.07 31.55
C ASN A 517 42.41 0.77 30.26
N GLY A 518 41.17 1.15 29.91
CA GLY A 518 40.91 1.94 28.71
C GLY A 518 39.46 2.34 28.53
N ILE A 519 39.24 3.11 27.48
CA ILE A 519 37.95 3.63 27.05
C ILE A 519 37.71 3.18 25.61
N ILE A 520 36.55 2.65 25.34
CA ILE A 520 36.09 2.27 23.99
C ILE A 520 34.90 3.14 23.62
N ALA A 521 34.99 3.85 22.52
CA ALA A 521 33.87 4.61 22.00
C ALA A 521 33.26 3.89 20.79
N VAL A 522 31.94 3.80 20.84
CA VAL A 522 31.14 3.14 19.79
C VAL A 522 30.13 4.16 19.25
N ALA A 523 30.03 4.29 17.96
CA ALA A 523 29.04 5.15 17.31
C ALA A 523 28.24 4.38 16.29
N ASP A 524 26.94 4.64 16.30
CA ASP A 524 26.06 4.24 15.21
C ASP A 524 26.10 5.33 14.13
N GLN A 525 26.58 4.97 12.96
CA GLN A 525 26.83 5.93 11.89
C GLN A 525 25.55 6.55 11.39
N VAL A 526 25.49 7.88 11.34
CA VAL A 526 24.39 8.62 10.72
C VAL A 526 24.40 8.34 9.22
N ARG A 527 23.23 7.92 8.68
CA ARG A 527 23.12 7.69 7.23
C ARG A 527 23.47 8.94 6.44
N LYS A 528 24.28 8.79 5.40
CA LYS A 528 24.73 9.91 4.54
C LYS A 528 23.58 10.70 3.93
N SER A 529 22.46 10.02 3.67
CA SER A 529 21.25 10.61 3.10
C SER A 529 20.39 11.39 4.10
N SER A 530 20.49 11.11 5.41
CA SER A 530 19.57 11.65 6.44
C SER A 530 19.48 13.18 6.43
N LEU A 531 20.60 13.89 6.36
CA LEU A 531 20.60 15.37 6.31
C LEU A 531 19.82 15.88 5.11
N SER A 532 20.11 15.35 3.91
CA SER A 532 19.45 15.79 2.66
C SER A 532 17.95 15.50 2.69
N ILE A 533 17.56 14.38 3.31
CA ILE A 533 16.17 13.97 3.45
C ILE A 533 15.43 14.93 4.38
N ILE A 534 15.98 15.26 5.55
CA ILE A 534 15.37 16.24 6.46
C ILE A 534 15.13 17.58 5.77
N GLN A 535 16.12 18.06 5.00
CA GLN A 535 15.98 19.28 4.22
C GLN A 535 14.86 19.18 3.17
N LYS A 536 14.79 18.06 2.43
CA LYS A 536 13.72 17.80 1.45
C LYS A 536 12.35 17.80 2.12
N LEU A 537 12.21 17.24 3.34
CA LEU A 537 10.96 17.20 4.09
C LEU A 537 10.45 18.61 4.41
N TYR A 538 11.32 19.52 4.82
CA TYR A 538 10.92 20.92 5.01
C TYR A 538 10.44 21.58 3.71
N THR A 539 11.09 21.31 2.58
CA THR A 539 10.68 21.89 1.27
C THR A 539 9.30 21.40 0.81
N ILE A 540 8.90 20.21 1.20
CA ILE A 540 7.57 19.67 0.88
C ILE A 540 6.50 20.02 1.92
N GLY A 541 6.83 20.87 2.93
CA GLY A 541 5.88 21.46 3.87
C GLY A 541 5.67 20.68 5.16
N ILE A 542 6.67 19.92 5.60
CA ILE A 542 6.77 19.45 6.99
C ILE A 542 7.22 20.64 7.85
N GLU A 543 6.51 20.89 8.92
CA GLU A 543 6.72 22.06 9.77
C GLU A 543 7.68 21.76 10.93
N LYS A 544 7.71 20.50 11.38
CA LYS A 544 8.50 20.09 12.53
C LYS A 544 9.04 18.68 12.37
N THR A 545 10.34 18.49 12.66
CA THR A 545 11.00 17.18 12.73
C THR A 545 11.55 16.97 14.13
N VAL A 546 11.27 15.82 14.73
CA VAL A 546 11.63 15.51 16.12
C VAL A 546 12.35 14.19 16.16
N MET A 547 13.48 14.08 16.85
CA MET A 547 14.11 12.79 17.15
C MET A 547 13.69 12.32 18.54
N LEU A 548 13.29 11.06 18.65
CA LEU A 548 12.94 10.37 19.90
C LEU A 548 13.97 9.26 20.13
N THR A 549 14.71 9.30 21.22
CA THR A 549 15.76 8.32 21.49
C THR A 549 15.90 8.01 22.99
N GLY A 550 16.34 6.80 23.30
CA GLY A 550 16.75 6.41 24.64
C GLY A 550 18.18 6.81 25.00
N ASP A 551 18.95 7.39 24.07
CA ASP A 551 20.32 7.85 24.30
C ASP A 551 20.38 9.02 25.27
N ASN A 552 21.57 9.26 25.82
CA ASN A 552 21.85 10.41 26.66
C ASN A 552 21.69 11.74 25.89
N HIS A 553 21.42 12.81 26.62
CA HIS A 553 21.09 14.13 26.08
C HIS A 553 22.21 14.71 25.20
N SER A 554 23.49 14.49 25.54
CA SER A 554 24.64 15.04 24.82
C SER A 554 24.78 14.40 23.43
N THR A 555 24.73 13.07 23.34
CA THR A 555 24.77 12.32 22.09
C THR A 555 23.58 12.66 21.19
N ALA A 556 22.39 12.66 21.75
CA ALA A 556 21.17 12.96 21.01
C ALA A 556 21.18 14.39 20.44
N LYS A 557 21.62 15.37 21.21
CA LYS A 557 21.72 16.77 20.78
C LYS A 557 22.74 16.95 19.66
N ALA A 558 23.89 16.27 19.73
CA ALA A 558 24.92 16.33 18.71
C ALA A 558 24.38 15.83 17.36
N ILE A 559 23.74 14.68 17.34
CA ILE A 559 23.12 14.09 16.13
C ILE A 559 21.99 14.99 15.60
N GLY A 560 21.13 15.52 16.48
CA GLY A 560 20.05 16.41 16.09
C GLY A 560 20.53 17.69 15.44
N GLN A 561 21.62 18.28 15.94
CA GLN A 561 22.26 19.46 15.34
C GLN A 561 22.89 19.13 13.98
N GLN A 562 23.60 18.02 13.87
CA GLN A 562 24.20 17.54 12.61
C GLN A 562 23.14 17.34 11.52
N LEU A 563 21.95 16.87 11.86
CA LEU A 563 20.85 16.59 10.94
C LEU A 563 19.93 17.80 10.70
N GLY A 564 20.05 18.87 11.48
CA GLY A 564 19.18 20.05 11.36
C GLY A 564 17.74 19.79 11.80
N LEU A 565 17.54 18.93 12.79
CA LEU A 565 16.22 18.61 13.36
C LEU A 565 15.67 19.78 14.20
N SER A 566 14.36 19.97 14.21
CA SER A 566 13.73 21.05 14.99
C SER A 566 13.83 20.81 16.49
N GLU A 567 13.74 19.56 16.92
CA GLU A 567 13.70 19.19 18.34
C GLU A 567 14.27 17.80 18.56
N VAL A 568 14.84 17.58 19.73
CA VAL A 568 15.38 16.29 20.18
C VAL A 568 14.84 15.97 21.57
N LYS A 569 14.35 14.76 21.74
CA LYS A 569 13.93 14.18 23.03
C LYS A 569 14.79 12.96 23.33
N ALA A 570 15.61 13.07 24.35
CA ALA A 570 16.57 12.07 24.78
C ALA A 570 16.10 11.33 26.05
N GLU A 571 16.78 10.23 26.37
CA GLU A 571 16.56 9.43 27.57
C GLU A 571 15.12 8.91 27.74
N LEU A 572 14.43 8.64 26.62
CA LEU A 572 13.04 8.21 26.61
C LEU A 572 12.93 6.69 26.74
N LEU A 573 12.08 6.26 27.65
CA LEU A 573 11.59 4.89 27.71
C LEU A 573 10.50 4.66 26.64
N PRO A 574 10.22 3.41 26.22
CA PRO A 574 9.24 3.14 25.16
C PRO A 574 7.84 3.76 25.40
N HIS A 575 7.35 3.73 26.65
CA HIS A 575 6.06 4.33 26.99
C HIS A 575 6.07 5.87 26.96
N GLU A 576 7.23 6.49 27.17
CA GLU A 576 7.39 7.94 27.09
C GLU A 576 7.43 8.40 25.64
N LYS A 577 8.00 7.60 24.72
CA LYS A 577 7.90 7.86 23.27
C LYS A 577 6.42 7.97 22.85
N VAL A 578 5.55 7.06 23.33
CA VAL A 578 4.09 7.10 23.08
C VAL A 578 3.46 8.41 23.57
N GLN A 579 3.83 8.86 24.77
CA GLN A 579 3.33 10.14 25.31
C GLN A 579 3.80 11.34 24.48
N MET A 580 5.06 11.31 24.02
CA MET A 580 5.59 12.35 23.13
C MET A 580 4.81 12.42 21.83
N ILE A 581 4.54 11.28 21.16
CA ILE A 581 3.72 11.24 19.95
C ILE A 581 2.34 11.88 20.20
N LYS A 582 1.67 11.54 21.30
CA LYS A 582 0.38 12.15 21.67
C LYS A 582 0.50 13.66 21.85
N SER A 583 1.56 14.16 22.48
CA SER A 583 1.78 15.60 22.68
C SER A 583 2.04 16.34 21.36
N LEU A 584 2.75 15.71 20.42
CA LEU A 584 3.08 16.30 19.13
C LEU A 584 1.84 16.52 18.25
N ARG A 585 0.74 15.79 18.47
CA ARG A 585 -0.54 15.96 17.73
C ARG A 585 -1.14 17.38 17.87
N GLN A 586 -0.76 18.14 18.88
CA GLN A 586 -1.19 19.54 19.00
C GLN A 586 -0.66 20.44 17.87
N TYR A 587 0.43 20.06 17.22
CA TYR A 587 1.02 20.78 16.10
C TYR A 587 0.48 20.34 14.72
N GLY A 588 -0.37 19.30 14.68
CA GLY A 588 -0.95 18.74 13.46
C GLY A 588 -0.84 17.23 13.40
N LYS A 589 -1.10 16.65 12.23
CA LYS A 589 -0.94 15.20 12.04
C LYS A 589 0.52 14.80 12.13
N VAL A 590 0.77 13.74 12.88
CA VAL A 590 2.11 13.22 13.22
C VAL A 590 2.36 11.90 12.50
N ALA A 591 3.50 11.80 11.81
CA ALA A 591 4.06 10.51 11.44
C ALA A 591 5.15 10.10 12.44
N MET A 592 5.23 8.81 12.76
CA MET A 592 6.38 8.20 13.42
C MET A 592 7.13 7.32 12.44
N VAL A 593 8.45 7.51 12.34
CA VAL A 593 9.34 6.69 11.52
C VAL A 593 10.28 5.93 12.45
N GLY A 594 10.30 4.61 12.35
CA GLY A 594 11.07 3.72 13.22
C GLY A 594 11.39 2.38 12.57
N ASP A 595 12.12 1.51 13.28
CA ASP A 595 12.48 0.17 12.81
C ASP A 595 11.38 -0.89 13.05
N GLY A 596 10.35 -0.56 13.82
CA GLY A 596 9.20 -1.43 14.11
C GLY A 596 9.44 -2.46 15.21
N VAL A 597 10.64 -2.58 15.76
CA VAL A 597 10.95 -3.56 16.82
C VAL A 597 10.70 -2.95 18.20
N ASN A 598 11.40 -1.87 18.52
CA ASN A 598 11.28 -1.22 19.83
C ASN A 598 10.19 -0.13 19.86
N ASP A 599 9.82 0.39 18.70
CA ASP A 599 8.95 1.55 18.54
C ASP A 599 7.52 1.18 18.09
N ALA A 600 7.18 -0.11 18.03
CA ALA A 600 5.86 -0.57 17.63
C ALA A 600 4.68 0.17 18.31
N PRO A 601 4.70 0.40 19.65
CA PRO A 601 3.65 1.17 20.32
C PRO A 601 3.60 2.66 19.88
N ALA A 602 4.76 3.26 19.58
CA ALA A 602 4.84 4.64 19.11
C ALA A 602 4.35 4.77 17.66
N LEU A 603 4.72 3.82 16.78
CA LEU A 603 4.22 3.70 15.41
C LEU A 603 2.70 3.58 15.39
N ALA A 604 2.12 2.65 16.15
CA ALA A 604 0.67 2.45 16.26
C ALA A 604 -0.06 3.66 16.86
N THR A 605 0.61 4.49 17.66
CA THR A 605 0.02 5.68 18.28
C THR A 605 0.02 6.88 17.34
N ALA A 606 0.94 6.96 16.38
CA ALA A 606 1.00 8.07 15.43
C ALA A 606 -0.28 8.15 14.56
N ASN A 607 -0.47 9.23 13.80
CA ASN A 607 -1.50 9.26 12.77
C ASN A 607 -1.13 8.36 11.59
N VAL A 608 0.18 8.25 11.34
CA VAL A 608 0.76 7.33 10.36
C VAL A 608 2.05 6.76 10.93
N GLY A 609 2.09 5.45 11.14
CA GLY A 609 3.30 4.71 11.48
C GLY A 609 4.05 4.31 10.21
N ILE A 610 5.31 4.67 10.10
CA ILE A 610 6.16 4.37 8.95
C ILE A 610 7.34 3.52 9.43
N ALA A 611 7.41 2.28 8.97
CA ALA A 611 8.52 1.40 9.33
C ALA A 611 9.62 1.43 8.29
N MET A 612 10.87 1.39 8.77
CA MET A 612 12.02 1.01 7.97
C MET A 612 11.96 -0.51 7.82
N GLY A 613 11.75 -0.96 6.59
CA GLY A 613 11.57 -2.38 6.29
C GLY A 613 12.79 -2.91 5.55
N GLY A 614 13.83 -3.38 6.25
CA GLY A 614 14.79 -4.29 5.65
C GLY A 614 14.01 -5.46 5.03
N ALA A 615 14.41 -5.93 3.86
CA ALA A 615 13.75 -7.04 3.21
C ALA A 615 13.74 -8.24 4.17
N GLY A 616 12.61 -8.46 4.88
CA GLY A 616 12.45 -9.62 5.76
C GLY A 616 12.06 -9.38 7.22
N THR A 617 11.97 -8.15 7.73
CA THR A 617 11.50 -7.93 9.10
C THR A 617 9.98 -7.96 9.17
N ASP A 618 9.42 -9.12 9.51
CA ASP A 618 7.98 -9.36 9.60
C ASP A 618 7.28 -8.39 10.56
N THR A 619 7.91 -8.10 11.71
CA THR A 619 7.34 -7.23 12.75
C THR A 619 7.11 -5.80 12.26
N ALA A 620 8.01 -5.24 11.47
CA ALA A 620 7.86 -3.91 10.90
C ALA A 620 6.71 -3.86 9.88
N LEU A 621 6.63 -4.90 9.04
CA LEU A 621 5.56 -5.05 8.06
C LEU A 621 4.19 -5.25 8.73
N GLU A 622 4.09 -5.87 9.88
CA GLU A 622 2.81 -6.09 10.57
C GLU A 622 2.31 -4.86 11.33
N THR A 623 3.22 -4.09 11.93
CA THR A 623 2.86 -3.04 12.90
C THR A 623 2.63 -1.68 12.26
N ALA A 624 3.36 -1.33 11.20
CA ALA A 624 3.31 -0.01 10.60
C ALA A 624 2.21 0.11 9.52
N ASP A 625 1.72 1.31 9.30
CA ASP A 625 0.75 1.68 8.25
C ASP A 625 1.42 1.78 6.88
N ILE A 626 2.70 2.13 6.87
CA ILE A 626 3.55 2.25 5.68
C ILE A 626 4.90 1.59 5.97
N ALA A 627 5.42 0.82 5.01
CA ALA A 627 6.77 0.27 5.08
C ALA A 627 7.64 0.79 3.92
N LEU A 628 8.83 1.27 4.26
CA LEU A 628 9.86 1.68 3.30
C LEU A 628 10.81 0.50 3.09
N MET A 629 10.73 -0.13 1.93
CA MET A 629 11.54 -1.33 1.62
C MET A 629 13.02 -0.97 1.46
N ALA A 630 13.90 -1.95 1.73
CA ALA A 630 15.36 -1.81 1.67
C ALA A 630 15.96 -0.79 2.66
N ASP A 631 15.25 -0.44 3.74
CA ASP A 631 15.68 0.59 4.71
C ASP A 631 16.02 1.95 4.08
N ASP A 632 15.41 2.24 2.92
CA ASP A 632 15.67 3.45 2.17
C ASP A 632 14.80 4.62 2.64
N LEU A 633 15.38 5.44 3.52
CA LEU A 633 14.73 6.64 4.03
C LEU A 633 14.46 7.70 2.92
N GLU A 634 15.12 7.63 1.75
CA GLU A 634 14.87 8.53 0.62
C GLU A 634 13.45 8.36 0.04
N LYS A 635 12.81 7.22 0.27
CA LYS A 635 11.41 6.97 -0.11
C LYS A 635 10.41 7.80 0.70
N LEU A 636 10.78 8.31 1.88
CA LEU A 636 9.87 9.09 2.73
C LEU A 636 9.40 10.40 2.09
N PRO A 637 10.27 11.28 1.56
CA PRO A 637 9.83 12.47 0.82
C PRO A 637 8.99 12.14 -0.41
N TYR A 638 9.33 11.07 -1.13
CA TYR A 638 8.55 10.58 -2.27
C TYR A 638 7.12 10.18 -1.84
N THR A 639 6.99 9.40 -0.76
CA THR A 639 5.71 8.95 -0.23
C THR A 639 4.79 10.11 0.13
N ILE A 640 5.32 11.11 0.83
CA ILE A 640 4.57 12.32 1.22
C ILE A 640 4.14 13.13 -0.01
N LYS A 641 5.01 13.31 -1.00
CA LYS A 641 4.67 13.98 -2.25
C LYS A 641 3.59 13.24 -3.02
N LEU A 642 3.70 11.92 -3.16
CA LEU A 642 2.72 11.08 -3.84
C LEU A 642 1.35 11.22 -3.17
N SER A 643 1.31 11.15 -1.84
CA SER A 643 0.09 11.30 -1.05
C SER A 643 -0.56 12.68 -1.24
N LYS A 644 0.23 13.75 -1.18
CA LYS A 644 -0.25 15.13 -1.46
C LYS A 644 -0.81 15.27 -2.86
N ARG A 645 -0.11 14.73 -3.86
CA ARG A 645 -0.54 14.75 -5.25
C ARG A 645 -1.81 13.91 -5.47
N THR A 646 -1.93 12.77 -4.82
CA THR A 646 -3.14 11.94 -4.87
C THR A 646 -4.34 12.71 -4.36
N LYS A 647 -4.23 13.37 -3.21
CA LYS A 647 -5.29 14.22 -2.66
C LYS A 647 -5.68 15.35 -3.62
N GLN A 648 -4.70 16.00 -4.25
CA GLN A 648 -4.96 17.06 -5.25
C GLN A 648 -5.72 16.51 -6.46
N VAL A 649 -5.31 15.33 -6.98
CA VAL A 649 -5.99 14.68 -8.11
C VAL A 649 -7.44 14.31 -7.74
N ILE A 650 -7.67 13.77 -6.54
CA ILE A 650 -9.02 13.45 -6.05
C ILE A 650 -9.88 14.73 -5.99
N LEU A 651 -9.38 15.82 -5.43
CA LEU A 651 -10.10 17.09 -5.37
C LEU A 651 -10.37 17.67 -6.76
N GLN A 652 -9.42 17.60 -7.68
CA GLN A 652 -9.62 18.00 -9.08
C GLN A 652 -10.74 17.18 -9.73
N ASN A 653 -10.72 15.87 -9.56
CA ASN A 653 -11.72 14.97 -10.10
C ASN A 653 -13.12 15.28 -9.57
N ILE A 654 -13.26 15.47 -8.26
CA ILE A 654 -14.52 15.86 -7.62
C ILE A 654 -15.00 17.20 -8.19
N SER A 655 -14.10 18.19 -8.30
CA SER A 655 -14.45 19.52 -8.83
C SER A 655 -14.88 19.47 -10.29
N ILE A 656 -14.21 18.67 -11.14
CA ILE A 656 -14.57 18.47 -12.55
C ILE A 656 -15.93 17.78 -12.64
N ALA A 657 -16.13 16.68 -11.90
CA ALA A 657 -17.37 15.91 -11.93
C ALA A 657 -18.59 16.77 -11.49
N LEU A 658 -18.46 17.50 -10.37
CA LEU A 658 -19.53 18.36 -9.89
C LEU A 658 -19.74 19.60 -10.76
N GLY A 659 -18.67 20.23 -11.25
CA GLY A 659 -18.73 21.39 -12.11
C GLY A 659 -19.45 21.11 -13.44
N LEU A 660 -19.12 20.01 -14.08
CA LEU A 660 -19.81 19.58 -15.31
C LEU A 660 -21.29 19.26 -15.06
N LYS A 661 -21.64 18.69 -13.91
CA LYS A 661 -23.04 18.42 -13.55
C LYS A 661 -23.85 19.71 -13.31
N VAL A 662 -23.28 20.66 -12.58
CA VAL A 662 -23.93 21.97 -12.40
C VAL A 662 -24.13 22.67 -13.73
N LEU A 663 -23.13 22.64 -14.60
CA LEU A 663 -23.26 23.22 -15.96
C LEU A 663 -24.36 22.52 -16.76
N ALA A 664 -24.38 21.18 -16.75
CA ALA A 664 -25.39 20.40 -17.47
C ALA A 664 -26.83 20.71 -16.95
N LEU A 665 -27.01 20.77 -15.60
CA LEU A 665 -28.30 21.12 -15.02
C LEU A 665 -28.77 22.54 -15.41
N LEU A 666 -27.85 23.51 -15.49
CA LEU A 666 -28.17 24.86 -15.97
C LEU A 666 -28.58 24.89 -17.44
N LEU A 667 -28.00 24.03 -18.30
CA LEU A 667 -28.34 23.92 -19.74
C LEU A 667 -29.68 23.23 -20.00
N ILE A 668 -30.24 22.51 -19.02
CA ILE A 668 -31.57 21.90 -19.13
C ILE A 668 -32.67 22.97 -19.11
N ILE A 669 -32.49 24.03 -18.31
CA ILE A 669 -33.52 25.10 -18.14
C ILE A 669 -33.92 25.69 -19.47
N PRO A 670 -33.03 26.18 -20.36
CA PRO A 670 -33.35 26.71 -21.65
C PRO A 670 -33.69 25.63 -22.69
N GLY A 671 -33.55 24.32 -22.35
CA GLY A 671 -33.83 23.21 -23.27
C GLY A 671 -32.69 22.93 -24.27
N TRP A 672 -31.47 23.38 -23.98
CA TRP A 672 -30.30 23.20 -24.87
C TRP A 672 -29.64 21.82 -24.73
N LEU A 673 -29.95 21.10 -23.66
CA LEU A 673 -29.36 19.78 -23.38
C LEU A 673 -30.37 18.67 -23.71
N THR A 674 -29.98 17.81 -24.64
CA THR A 674 -30.73 16.60 -24.98
C THR A 674 -30.30 15.41 -24.12
N LEU A 675 -31.09 14.33 -24.13
CA LEU A 675 -30.83 13.14 -23.33
C LEU A 675 -29.48 12.49 -23.69
N TRP A 676 -29.19 12.33 -24.98
CA TRP A 676 -27.91 11.76 -25.42
C TRP A 676 -26.71 12.67 -25.12
N MET A 677 -26.87 14.01 -25.20
CA MET A 677 -25.83 14.97 -24.81
C MET A 677 -25.53 14.88 -23.30
N ALA A 678 -26.55 14.65 -22.48
CA ALA A 678 -26.39 14.45 -21.04
C ALA A 678 -25.53 13.21 -20.72
N VAL A 679 -25.81 12.09 -21.41
CA VAL A 679 -25.01 10.86 -21.29
C VAL A 679 -23.56 11.08 -21.76
N MET A 680 -23.39 11.74 -22.92
CA MET A 680 -22.04 12.07 -23.44
C MET A 680 -21.24 12.95 -22.50
N ALA A 681 -21.88 13.92 -21.85
CA ALA A 681 -21.22 14.79 -20.86
C ALA A 681 -20.76 13.98 -19.62
N ASP A 682 -21.59 13.06 -19.12
CA ASP A 682 -21.23 12.21 -17.96
C ASP A 682 -20.12 11.21 -18.31
N MET A 683 -20.18 10.59 -19.50
CA MET A 683 -19.10 9.74 -20.03
C MET A 683 -17.79 10.53 -20.19
N GLY A 684 -17.88 11.73 -20.79
CA GLY A 684 -16.71 12.61 -20.94
C GLY A 684 -16.08 12.95 -19.60
N ALA A 685 -16.89 13.27 -18.61
CA ALA A 685 -16.44 13.50 -17.24
C ALA A 685 -15.73 12.27 -16.66
N THR A 686 -16.31 11.07 -16.84
CA THR A 686 -15.72 9.81 -16.37
C THR A 686 -14.35 9.55 -17.01
N VAL A 687 -14.25 9.70 -18.34
CA VAL A 687 -12.98 9.54 -19.07
C VAL A 687 -11.92 10.54 -18.58
N ILE A 688 -12.26 11.82 -18.41
CA ILE A 688 -11.36 12.86 -17.94
C ILE A 688 -10.84 12.51 -16.52
N VAL A 689 -11.74 12.13 -15.62
CA VAL A 689 -11.42 11.79 -14.23
C VAL A 689 -10.50 10.55 -14.15
N VAL A 690 -10.78 9.53 -14.96
CA VAL A 690 -9.93 8.33 -15.05
C VAL A 690 -8.55 8.67 -15.57
N LEU A 691 -8.46 9.40 -16.69
CA LEU A 691 -7.18 9.82 -17.26
C LEU A 691 -6.37 10.69 -16.29
N ASN A 692 -7.04 11.58 -15.56
CA ASN A 692 -6.39 12.40 -14.53
C ASN A 692 -5.85 11.52 -13.39
N SER A 693 -6.60 10.50 -12.96
CA SER A 693 -6.16 9.53 -11.93
C SER A 693 -4.97 8.69 -12.40
N LEU A 694 -4.95 8.24 -13.67
CA LEU A 694 -3.85 7.48 -14.24
C LEU A 694 -2.54 8.27 -14.35
N ARG A 695 -2.57 9.62 -14.24
CA ARG A 695 -1.34 10.44 -14.14
C ARG A 695 -0.51 10.10 -12.90
N LEU A 696 -1.13 9.54 -11.87
CA LEU A 696 -0.44 9.06 -10.66
C LEU A 696 0.46 7.84 -10.92
N MET A 697 0.35 7.17 -12.07
CA MET A 697 1.27 6.09 -12.47
C MET A 697 2.65 6.58 -12.94
N ARG A 698 2.78 7.85 -13.30
CA ARG A 698 4.05 8.39 -13.83
C ARG A 698 5.00 8.72 -12.70
N ASN A 699 6.24 8.23 -12.77
CA ASN A 699 7.31 8.41 -11.77
C ASN A 699 7.78 9.86 -11.58
N ASN A 700 7.19 10.85 -12.22
CA ASN A 700 7.54 12.26 -12.04
C ASN A 700 6.85 12.86 -10.80
N VAL A 701 7.16 12.31 -9.62
CA VAL A 701 6.69 12.87 -8.34
C VAL A 701 7.82 13.61 -7.63
#